data_6aa422d7cc8958c93554c2239754893a
#
_entry.id   6aa422d7cc8958c93554c2239754893a
#
_cell.length_a   1.000
_cell.length_b   1.000
_cell.length_c   1.000
_cell.angle_alpha   90.00
_cell.angle_beta   90.00
_cell.angle_gamma   90.00
#
_symmetry.space_group_name_H-M   'P 1'
#
loop_
_entity.id
_entity.type
_entity.pdbx_description
1 polymer ?
#
loop_
_entity_poly.entity_id
_entity_poly.type
_entity_poly.pdbx_seq_one_letter_code
_entity_poly.pdbx_strand_id
1 'polypeptide(L)'
;GGQRGAGDDRQGAGDDQRGAVAPDAAQAVPGAVAAPGRDHALTWPEGLSVETLRDELGIDVRLGAAALAATCESQLLDLAITARVAWQGEALLALATGSTIDDVREDFELLRPQDVAPDPTDADIIAGLHRRAARTEFAWLETDEDLRRAIEGLTFAQWQLFLHPQQRALVDRRTNGPMRISGGAGTGKTVVTVHRAAALAERDAAAGDEVRILLTTYTRNLADDLRRQVAQLAPTLPFAERIGEPGLLVSGLDRIARAVLQRAGDSIAQTAEQVIGRPRTRVLTLPDSKSNPWYEALALMGNELPEGLRSADFLESEYELIVLPQRITTLRQYLRVRRPGRGVALARDKRAAVWKAIESYRDRSAALDVASFSEQLALAAAWLDAEAARGAPRPFRHVLVDEAQDLTPAHLQLLRALVDSGPDDLFLAEDSHQRIYGRKITLSHYGIHVRGRSRRLTRNYRTTRQNLDLAFGILDPGAYEDMEGRAEEHRYVSPRSGPEPLLIHASDRDQEIKEAGALLDLWLEEDRDAGEEGAPETIAVLVRDRYQRDAVVTGLAQQGIEVRPVDREAVGRGRPVVMTMHRAKGLEFRKVLLFDVSEDSIPRSLRDQRYSEADRTDALLRERSLLYVAATRARDQLAISWSGRKSPLLEGVIGAVR
;
A
#
# COMPACT_ATOMS: atom_id res chain seq x y z
N GLY A 1 -67.74 13.24 -0.93
CA GLY A 1 -68.60 13.08 -2.09
C GLY A 1 -67.77 12.57 -3.24
N GLY A 2 -67.94 11.42 -3.74
CA GLY A 2 -68.98 10.81 -4.52
C GLY A 2 -68.35 10.46 -5.85
N GLN A 3 -68.16 9.23 -6.05
CA GLN A 3 -68.86 8.25 -6.91
C GLN A 3 -68.44 8.20 -8.39
N ARG A 4 -67.95 6.99 -8.77
CA ARG A 4 -68.50 6.02 -9.76
C ARG A 4 -68.36 6.27 -11.28
N GLY A 5 -67.98 5.16 -11.94
CA GLY A 5 -68.46 4.60 -13.20
C GLY A 5 -67.29 4.05 -14.04
N ALA A 6 -67.04 2.83 -14.26
CA ALA A 6 -67.77 1.64 -14.76
C ALA A 6 -67.93 1.65 -16.28
N GLY A 7 -67.50 0.55 -16.87
CA GLY A 7 -67.91 0.04 -18.18
C GLY A 7 -66.81 0.10 -19.25
N ASP A 8 -66.60 -0.81 -20.07
CA ASP A 8 -67.05 -2.19 -20.37
C ASP A 8 -66.46 -2.55 -21.74
N ASP A 9 -66.05 -3.79 -21.88
CA ASP A 9 -66.13 -4.66 -23.07
C ASP A 9 -65.51 -4.31 -24.44
N ARG A 10 -64.69 -5.14 -25.00
CA ARG A 10 -64.95 -6.21 -26.00
C ARG A 10 -63.66 -6.69 -26.73
N GLN A 11 -63.39 -7.94 -26.57
CA GLN A 11 -63.23 -9.06 -27.53
C GLN A 11 -62.50 -8.81 -28.87
N GLY A 12 -61.57 -9.70 -29.17
CA GLY A 12 -61.15 -10.05 -30.52
C GLY A 12 -59.99 -11.01 -30.61
N ALA A 13 -60.33 -12.25 -30.86
CA ALA A 13 -59.59 -13.49 -31.00
C ALA A 13 -58.50 -13.53 -32.10
N GLY A 14 -57.59 -14.52 -31.91
CA GLY A 14 -57.01 -15.33 -33.00
C GLY A 14 -55.47 -15.25 -33.12
N ASP A 15 -54.73 -16.16 -32.90
CA ASP A 15 -54.38 -17.42 -33.50
C ASP A 15 -52.93 -17.85 -33.15
N ASP A 16 -52.80 -19.10 -33.00
CA ASP A 16 -51.66 -19.97 -32.77
C ASP A 16 -50.34 -19.66 -33.50
N GLN A 17 -49.17 -19.76 -32.81
CA GLN A 17 -48.08 -20.62 -33.27
C GLN A 17 -47.09 -20.92 -32.13
N ARG A 18 -46.80 -22.21 -31.99
CA ARG A 18 -45.93 -22.88 -31.03
C ARG A 18 -44.46 -22.52 -31.26
N GLY A 19 -43.75 -22.17 -30.16
CA GLY A 19 -42.30 -22.05 -30.15
C GLY A 19 -41.75 -22.35 -28.74
N ALA A 20 -40.84 -23.28 -28.69
CA ALA A 20 -40.28 -24.00 -27.54
C ALA A 20 -39.91 -23.14 -26.33
N VAL A 21 -40.29 -23.63 -25.16
CA VAL A 21 -39.91 -23.14 -23.82
C VAL A 21 -38.48 -23.55 -23.50
N ALA A 22 -37.61 -22.56 -23.27
CA ALA A 22 -36.35 -22.76 -22.57
C ALA A 22 -36.60 -22.67 -21.05
N PRO A 23 -35.88 -23.45 -20.21
CA PRO A 23 -36.17 -23.49 -18.78
C PRO A 23 -35.68 -22.26 -18.04
N ASP A 24 -36.52 -21.87 -17.13
CA ASP A 24 -36.45 -20.81 -16.14
C ASP A 24 -35.07 -20.62 -15.49
N ALA A 25 -34.56 -19.39 -15.53
CA ALA A 25 -33.46 -18.94 -14.70
C ALA A 25 -33.95 -18.79 -13.26
N ALA A 26 -33.56 -19.70 -12.40
CA ALA A 26 -33.79 -19.63 -10.96
C ALA A 26 -33.16 -18.34 -10.40
N GLN A 27 -34.01 -17.49 -9.85
CA GLN A 27 -33.64 -16.33 -9.04
C GLN A 27 -32.75 -16.79 -7.87
N ALA A 28 -31.50 -16.33 -7.85
CA ALA A 28 -30.60 -16.49 -6.72
C ALA A 28 -31.13 -15.70 -5.52
N VAL A 29 -31.41 -16.38 -4.45
CA VAL A 29 -31.76 -15.81 -3.14
C VAL A 29 -30.48 -15.23 -2.54
N PRO A 30 -30.39 -13.96 -2.13
CA PRO A 30 -29.25 -13.43 -1.41
C PRO A 30 -29.35 -13.85 0.07
N GLY A 31 -28.42 -14.64 0.55
CA GLY A 31 -28.34 -14.98 1.96
C GLY A 31 -27.86 -16.40 2.29
N ALA A 32 -26.75 -16.84 1.71
CA ALA A 32 -26.02 -17.97 2.26
C ALA A 32 -24.83 -17.45 3.08
N VAL A 33 -24.96 -17.54 4.40
CA VAL A 33 -23.85 -17.37 5.36
C VAL A 33 -22.77 -18.38 4.99
N ALA A 34 -21.58 -17.89 4.61
CA ALA A 34 -20.45 -18.73 4.28
C ALA A 34 -19.99 -19.50 5.54
N ALA A 35 -19.85 -20.80 5.42
CA ALA A 35 -19.36 -21.68 6.47
C ALA A 35 -17.89 -21.36 6.83
N PRO A 36 -17.44 -21.58 8.08
CA PRO A 36 -16.08 -21.25 8.51
C PRO A 36 -15.04 -22.09 7.76
N GLY A 37 -13.95 -21.46 7.34
CA GLY A 37 -12.78 -22.13 6.77
C GLY A 37 -12.87 -22.43 5.26
N ARG A 38 -13.40 -21.53 4.44
CA ARG A 38 -13.31 -21.71 2.98
C ARG A 38 -11.93 -21.27 2.50
N ASP A 39 -11.10 -22.25 2.19
CA ASP A 39 -9.99 -22.07 1.27
C ASP A 39 -10.49 -21.45 -0.04
N HIS A 40 -9.76 -20.47 -0.57
CA HIS A 40 -10.20 -19.79 -1.79
C HIS A 40 -10.01 -20.67 -3.02
N ALA A 41 -10.94 -20.54 -3.97
CA ALA A 41 -10.80 -21.18 -5.28
C ALA A 41 -9.58 -20.60 -6.00
N LEU A 42 -8.76 -21.48 -6.57
CA LEU A 42 -7.58 -21.10 -7.33
C LEU A 42 -8.00 -20.52 -8.70
N THR A 43 -7.29 -19.49 -9.13
CA THR A 43 -7.49 -18.88 -10.44
C THR A 43 -6.25 -19.14 -11.29
N TRP A 44 -6.40 -19.97 -12.30
CA TRP A 44 -5.31 -20.31 -13.23
C TRP A 44 -5.38 -19.44 -14.49
N PRO A 45 -4.24 -19.17 -15.15
CA PRO A 45 -4.22 -18.55 -16.47
C PRO A 45 -5.06 -19.36 -17.48
N GLU A 46 -5.76 -18.65 -18.38
CA GLU A 46 -6.62 -19.26 -19.38
C GLU A 46 -5.83 -20.23 -20.28
N GLY A 47 -6.33 -21.46 -20.45
CA GLY A 47 -5.69 -22.49 -21.26
C GLY A 47 -4.50 -23.20 -20.60
N LEU A 48 -4.26 -23.03 -19.30
CA LEU A 48 -3.18 -23.74 -18.60
C LEU A 48 -3.48 -25.23 -18.48
N SER A 49 -2.57 -26.07 -18.96
CA SER A 49 -2.65 -27.52 -18.88
C SER A 49 -1.37 -28.14 -18.32
N VAL A 50 -1.42 -29.43 -17.97
CA VAL A 50 -0.23 -30.17 -17.50
C VAL A 50 0.86 -30.19 -18.56
N GLU A 51 0.48 -30.32 -19.84
CA GLU A 51 1.37 -30.28 -20.97
C GLU A 51 2.06 -28.93 -21.09
N THR A 52 1.30 -27.83 -20.94
CA THR A 52 1.84 -26.47 -20.96
C THR A 52 2.82 -26.25 -19.83
N LEU A 53 2.50 -26.69 -18.60
CA LEU A 53 3.39 -26.59 -17.44
C LEU A 53 4.70 -27.34 -17.67
N ARG A 54 4.64 -28.55 -18.28
CA ARG A 54 5.80 -29.34 -18.58
C ARG A 54 6.64 -28.73 -19.73
N ASP A 55 5.98 -28.40 -20.85
CA ASP A 55 6.67 -28.05 -22.11
C ASP A 55 7.19 -26.60 -22.08
N GLU A 56 6.51 -25.69 -21.40
CA GLU A 56 6.90 -24.29 -21.35
C GLU A 56 7.74 -23.92 -20.10
N LEU A 57 7.54 -24.61 -18.98
CA LEU A 57 8.21 -24.30 -17.72
C LEU A 57 9.07 -25.47 -17.18
N GLY A 58 8.94 -26.68 -17.71
CA GLY A 58 9.68 -27.85 -17.23
C GLY A 58 9.21 -28.36 -15.86
N ILE A 59 7.95 -28.07 -15.48
CA ILE A 59 7.37 -28.52 -14.21
C ILE A 59 7.07 -30.02 -14.28
N ASP A 60 7.39 -30.74 -13.21
CA ASP A 60 7.10 -32.17 -13.09
C ASP A 60 5.62 -32.47 -13.34
N VAL A 61 5.35 -33.46 -14.19
CA VAL A 61 3.99 -33.83 -14.65
C VAL A 61 3.07 -34.19 -13.47
N ARG A 62 3.60 -34.88 -12.44
CA ARG A 62 2.81 -35.28 -11.27
C ARG A 62 2.49 -34.09 -10.40
N LEU A 63 3.48 -33.22 -10.21
CA LEU A 63 3.30 -31.97 -9.44
C LEU A 63 2.33 -31.03 -10.15
N GLY A 64 2.49 -30.84 -11.47
CA GLY A 64 1.57 -30.02 -12.27
C GLY A 64 0.13 -30.54 -12.27
N ALA A 65 -0.04 -31.87 -12.44
CA ALA A 65 -1.36 -32.51 -12.36
C ALA A 65 -2.00 -32.36 -10.97
N ALA A 66 -1.22 -32.54 -9.89
CA ALA A 66 -1.72 -32.38 -8.53
C ALA A 66 -2.09 -30.92 -8.24
N ALA A 67 -1.30 -29.95 -8.73
CA ALA A 67 -1.58 -28.53 -8.58
C ALA A 67 -2.86 -28.09 -9.29
N LEU A 68 -3.05 -28.51 -10.56
CA LEU A 68 -4.27 -28.20 -11.32
C LEU A 68 -5.52 -28.91 -10.77
N ALA A 69 -5.34 -30.03 -10.05
CA ALA A 69 -6.43 -30.73 -9.36
C ALA A 69 -6.73 -30.12 -7.98
N ALA A 70 -5.87 -29.28 -7.43
CA ALA A 70 -6.10 -28.60 -6.18
C ALA A 70 -7.31 -27.65 -6.31
N THR A 71 -8.21 -27.71 -5.36
CA THR A 71 -9.46 -26.94 -5.36
C THR A 71 -9.36 -25.66 -4.53
N CYS A 72 -8.29 -25.53 -3.76
CA CYS A 72 -8.12 -24.44 -2.81
C CYS A 72 -6.63 -24.10 -2.58
N GLU A 73 -6.41 -22.90 -2.07
CA GLU A 73 -5.08 -22.32 -1.86
C GLU A 73 -4.23 -23.12 -0.88
N SER A 74 -4.81 -23.68 0.18
CA SER A 74 -4.05 -24.46 1.16
C SER A 74 -3.51 -25.77 0.57
N GLN A 75 -4.29 -26.45 -0.29
CA GLN A 75 -3.81 -27.63 -0.98
C GLN A 75 -2.64 -27.32 -1.92
N LEU A 76 -2.73 -26.22 -2.67
CA LEU A 76 -1.65 -25.77 -3.53
C LEU A 76 -0.40 -25.39 -2.74
N LEU A 77 -0.57 -24.73 -1.61
CA LEU A 77 0.53 -24.37 -0.72
C LEU A 77 1.25 -25.60 -0.18
N ASP A 78 0.49 -26.60 0.30
CA ASP A 78 1.06 -27.85 0.79
C ASP A 78 1.84 -28.58 -0.31
N LEU A 79 1.31 -28.61 -1.54
CA LEU A 79 2.03 -29.16 -2.71
C LEU A 79 3.29 -28.37 -3.02
N ALA A 80 3.24 -27.05 -2.96
CA ALA A 80 4.39 -26.19 -3.25
C ALA A 80 5.50 -26.34 -2.20
N ILE A 81 5.13 -26.45 -0.90
CA ILE A 81 6.09 -26.65 0.19
C ILE A 81 6.73 -28.04 0.13
N THR A 82 5.96 -29.08 -0.29
CA THR A 82 6.43 -30.46 -0.36
C THR A 82 7.01 -30.80 -1.74
N ALA A 83 7.05 -29.87 -2.68
CA ALA A 83 7.60 -30.08 -4.00
C ALA A 83 9.08 -30.50 -3.92
N ARG A 84 9.44 -31.57 -4.64
CA ARG A 84 10.81 -32.11 -4.70
C ARG A 84 11.81 -31.07 -5.20
N VAL A 85 11.36 -30.16 -6.05
CA VAL A 85 12.13 -29.06 -6.64
C VAL A 85 11.44 -27.75 -6.24
N ALA A 86 12.05 -26.98 -5.36
CA ALA A 86 11.42 -25.85 -4.69
C ALA A 86 10.88 -24.78 -5.66
N TRP A 87 11.67 -24.41 -6.68
CA TRP A 87 11.23 -23.39 -7.64
C TRP A 87 9.96 -23.78 -8.41
N GLN A 88 9.70 -25.08 -8.62
CA GLN A 88 8.47 -25.54 -9.30
C GLN A 88 7.23 -25.26 -8.46
N GLY A 89 7.32 -25.47 -7.13
CA GLY A 89 6.27 -25.11 -6.20
C GLY A 89 6.01 -23.59 -6.20
N GLU A 90 7.07 -22.80 -6.23
CA GLU A 90 6.98 -21.34 -6.28
C GLU A 90 6.39 -20.84 -7.61
N ALA A 91 6.76 -21.46 -8.73
CA ALA A 91 6.21 -21.15 -10.04
C ALA A 91 4.69 -21.42 -10.10
N LEU A 92 4.24 -22.53 -9.53
CA LEU A 92 2.81 -22.86 -9.45
C LEU A 92 2.04 -21.86 -8.57
N LEU A 93 2.60 -21.43 -7.44
CA LEU A 93 2.00 -20.38 -6.61
C LEU A 93 1.93 -19.04 -7.36
N ALA A 94 2.98 -18.68 -8.11
CA ALA A 94 2.98 -17.47 -8.91
C ALA A 94 1.88 -17.49 -10.00
N LEU A 95 1.72 -18.63 -10.70
CA LEU A 95 0.65 -18.81 -11.68
C LEU A 95 -0.74 -18.71 -11.05
N ALA A 96 -0.96 -19.36 -9.91
CA ALA A 96 -2.24 -19.33 -9.19
C ALA A 96 -2.57 -17.95 -8.61
N THR A 97 -1.57 -17.09 -8.44
CA THR A 97 -1.73 -15.70 -7.98
C THR A 97 -1.74 -14.69 -9.13
N GLY A 98 -1.86 -15.15 -10.39
CA GLY A 98 -2.10 -14.32 -11.57
C GLY A 98 -0.86 -13.93 -12.39
N SER A 99 0.31 -14.55 -12.14
CA SER A 99 1.45 -14.43 -13.04
C SER A 99 1.19 -15.20 -14.33
N THR A 100 1.70 -14.70 -15.44
CA THR A 100 1.66 -15.42 -16.73
C THR A 100 2.81 -16.42 -16.83
N ILE A 101 2.73 -17.36 -17.80
CA ILE A 101 3.81 -18.30 -18.10
C ILE A 101 5.10 -17.56 -18.47
N ASP A 102 4.99 -16.47 -19.22
CA ASP A 102 6.14 -15.66 -19.61
C ASP A 102 6.76 -14.92 -18.42
N ASP A 103 5.94 -14.43 -17.47
CA ASP A 103 6.43 -13.84 -16.24
C ASP A 103 7.22 -14.87 -15.40
N VAL A 104 6.67 -16.08 -15.24
CA VAL A 104 7.33 -17.17 -14.51
C VAL A 104 8.63 -17.58 -15.20
N ARG A 105 8.62 -17.69 -16.53
CA ARG A 105 9.83 -18.04 -17.30
C ARG A 105 10.92 -16.97 -17.11
N GLU A 106 10.56 -15.70 -17.19
CA GLU A 106 11.50 -14.60 -16.99
C GLU A 106 11.98 -14.57 -15.54
N ASP A 107 11.07 -14.77 -14.58
CA ASP A 107 11.38 -14.70 -13.15
C ASP A 107 12.33 -15.81 -12.68
N PHE A 108 12.25 -17.00 -13.25
CA PHE A 108 13.13 -18.13 -12.91
C PHE A 108 14.26 -18.35 -13.91
N GLU A 109 14.41 -17.45 -14.90
CA GLU A 109 15.43 -17.53 -15.96
C GLU A 109 15.40 -18.89 -16.69
N LEU A 110 14.18 -19.42 -16.94
CA LEU A 110 14.00 -20.73 -17.57
C LEU A 110 14.30 -20.65 -19.06
N LEU A 111 15.07 -21.61 -19.56
CA LEU A 111 15.23 -21.85 -21.00
C LEU A 111 13.96 -22.49 -21.57
N ARG A 112 13.66 -22.17 -22.81
CA ARG A 112 12.72 -22.98 -23.56
C ARG A 112 13.38 -24.34 -23.87
N PRO A 113 12.65 -25.47 -23.85
CA PRO A 113 13.21 -26.76 -24.13
C PRO A 113 13.97 -26.84 -25.48
N GLN A 114 13.54 -26.07 -26.45
CA GLN A 114 14.19 -25.95 -27.77
C GLN A 114 15.53 -25.19 -27.74
N ASP A 115 15.81 -24.42 -26.66
CA ASP A 115 17.04 -23.64 -26.50
C ASP A 115 18.09 -24.43 -25.68
N VAL A 116 17.76 -25.64 -25.23
CA VAL A 116 18.67 -26.51 -24.47
C VAL A 116 19.50 -27.32 -25.44
N ALA A 117 20.84 -27.21 -25.38
CA ALA A 117 21.72 -28.02 -26.17
C ALA A 117 21.55 -29.52 -25.84
N PRO A 118 21.45 -30.41 -26.84
CA PRO A 118 21.26 -31.85 -26.60
C PRO A 118 22.45 -32.51 -25.88
N ASP A 119 23.64 -31.90 -25.95
CA ASP A 119 24.85 -32.35 -25.26
C ASP A 119 25.56 -31.14 -24.66
N PRO A 120 25.19 -30.72 -23.40
CA PRO A 120 25.69 -29.51 -22.78
C PRO A 120 27.17 -29.64 -22.41
N THR A 121 27.96 -28.62 -22.71
CA THR A 121 29.36 -28.53 -22.28
C THR A 121 29.45 -28.19 -20.78
N ASP A 122 30.63 -28.40 -20.17
CA ASP A 122 30.88 -27.99 -18.77
C ASP A 122 30.56 -26.49 -18.54
N ALA A 123 30.81 -25.64 -19.54
CA ALA A 123 30.48 -24.21 -19.49
C ALA A 123 28.96 -23.99 -19.51
N ASP A 124 28.18 -24.77 -20.26
CA ASP A 124 26.73 -24.71 -20.28
C ASP A 124 26.12 -25.18 -18.95
N ILE A 125 26.73 -26.22 -18.37
CA ILE A 125 26.34 -26.73 -17.04
C ILE A 125 26.61 -25.66 -15.96
N ILE A 126 27.80 -25.06 -15.96
CA ILE A 126 28.14 -23.96 -15.02
C ILE A 126 27.22 -22.78 -15.23
N ALA A 127 26.94 -22.38 -16.49
CA ALA A 127 25.97 -21.32 -16.78
C ALA A 127 24.55 -21.68 -16.31
N GLY A 128 24.18 -22.98 -16.43
CA GLY A 128 22.92 -23.51 -15.90
C GLY A 128 22.82 -23.38 -14.37
N LEU A 129 23.89 -23.69 -13.64
CA LEU A 129 23.95 -23.56 -12.17
C LEU A 129 23.86 -22.10 -11.69
N HIS A 130 24.25 -21.16 -12.53
CA HIS A 130 24.10 -19.72 -12.21
C HIS A 130 22.71 -19.16 -12.51
N ARG A 131 21.80 -19.94 -13.10
CA ARG A 131 20.42 -19.51 -13.34
C ARG A 131 19.59 -19.49 -12.06
N ARG A 132 18.59 -18.65 -12.05
CA ARG A 132 17.76 -18.42 -10.86
C ARG A 132 17.06 -19.69 -10.37
N ALA A 133 16.50 -20.51 -11.26
CA ALA A 133 15.87 -21.79 -10.89
C ALA A 133 16.86 -22.71 -10.16
N ALA A 134 18.09 -22.86 -10.69
CA ALA A 134 19.13 -23.65 -10.06
C ALA A 134 19.62 -23.03 -8.74
N ARG A 135 19.81 -21.71 -8.70
CA ARG A 135 20.20 -20.99 -7.47
C ARG A 135 19.13 -21.08 -6.37
N THR A 136 17.85 -21.09 -6.75
CA THR A 136 16.75 -21.28 -5.79
C THR A 136 16.80 -22.68 -5.19
N GLU A 137 17.11 -23.70 -5.99
CA GLU A 137 17.24 -25.07 -5.51
C GLU A 137 18.46 -25.27 -4.61
N PHE A 138 19.63 -24.76 -5.00
CA PHE A 138 20.86 -24.87 -4.20
C PHE A 138 20.80 -23.97 -2.95
N ALA A 139 20.23 -22.75 -3.05
CA ALA A 139 20.03 -21.89 -1.89
C ALA A 139 19.01 -22.49 -0.91
N TRP A 140 18.00 -23.22 -1.40
CA TRP A 140 17.03 -23.91 -0.54
C TRP A 140 17.66 -25.07 0.23
N LEU A 141 18.61 -25.78 -0.34
CA LEU A 141 19.36 -26.85 0.34
C LEU A 141 20.32 -26.30 1.42
N GLU A 142 20.89 -25.11 1.20
CA GLU A 142 21.68 -24.39 2.21
C GLU A 142 20.82 -23.64 3.22
N THR A 143 19.66 -23.08 2.77
CA THR A 143 18.84 -22.17 3.57
C THR A 143 17.78 -22.86 4.41
N ASP A 144 17.38 -24.12 4.19
CA ASP A 144 16.43 -24.76 5.13
C ASP A 144 17.10 -25.03 6.49
N GLU A 145 18.39 -25.27 6.51
CA GLU A 145 19.20 -25.34 7.73
C GLU A 145 19.67 -23.94 8.19
N ASP A 146 19.94 -23.02 7.26
CA ASP A 146 20.25 -21.62 7.57
C ASP A 146 18.98 -20.83 7.87
N LEU A 147 17.82 -21.14 7.25
CA LEU A 147 16.53 -20.57 7.62
C LEU A 147 16.06 -21.07 8.98
N ARG A 148 16.26 -22.34 9.31
CA ARG A 148 16.04 -22.86 10.67
C ARG A 148 17.01 -22.23 11.66
N ARG A 149 18.31 -22.15 11.37
CA ARG A 149 19.29 -21.46 12.21
C ARG A 149 19.02 -19.95 12.30
N ALA A 150 18.53 -19.32 11.20
CA ALA A 150 18.16 -17.92 11.22
C ALA A 150 16.85 -17.68 11.98
N ILE A 151 15.87 -18.58 11.88
CA ILE A 151 14.64 -18.54 12.68
C ILE A 151 14.93 -18.84 14.16
N GLU A 152 15.88 -19.73 14.43
CA GLU A 152 16.26 -20.16 15.78
C GLU A 152 17.34 -19.30 16.44
N GLY A 153 18.07 -18.47 15.68
CA GLY A 153 19.25 -17.72 16.18
C GLY A 153 19.31 -16.23 15.81
N LEU A 154 18.44 -15.72 14.94
CA LEU A 154 18.41 -14.28 14.62
C LEU A 154 17.54 -13.52 15.60
N THR A 155 18.05 -12.41 16.12
CA THR A 155 17.22 -11.42 16.79
C THR A 155 16.16 -10.90 15.82
N PHE A 156 15.03 -10.43 16.34
CA PHE A 156 13.95 -9.85 15.54
C PHE A 156 14.43 -8.78 14.52
N ALA A 157 15.42 -7.97 14.92
CA ALA A 157 16.03 -6.95 14.06
C ALA A 157 16.83 -7.55 12.89
N GLN A 158 17.52 -8.66 13.10
CA GLN A 158 18.26 -9.34 12.03
C GLN A 158 17.33 -10.06 11.06
N TRP A 159 16.23 -10.63 11.56
CA TRP A 159 15.20 -11.24 10.73
C TRP A 159 14.52 -10.23 9.81
N GLN A 160 14.30 -8.99 10.26
CA GLN A 160 13.73 -7.91 9.44
C GLN A 160 14.57 -7.57 8.20
N LEU A 161 15.86 -7.91 8.18
CA LEU A 161 16.78 -7.65 7.06
C LEU A 161 17.08 -8.89 6.22
N PHE A 162 16.49 -10.03 6.53
CA PHE A 162 16.72 -11.26 5.77
C PHE A 162 16.10 -11.14 4.36
N LEU A 163 16.94 -11.40 3.35
CA LEU A 163 16.57 -11.33 1.94
C LEU A 163 16.35 -12.73 1.37
N HIS A 164 15.09 -13.06 1.10
CA HIS A 164 14.74 -14.31 0.44
C HIS A 164 15.30 -14.38 -1.00
N PRO A 165 15.68 -15.55 -1.54
CA PRO A 165 16.23 -15.68 -2.90
C PRO A 165 15.41 -15.00 -4.00
N GLN A 166 14.08 -15.10 -3.97
CA GLN A 166 13.19 -14.38 -4.89
C GLN A 166 13.33 -12.86 -4.80
N GLN A 167 13.48 -12.33 -3.60
CA GLN A 167 13.68 -10.90 -3.37
C GLN A 167 15.06 -10.45 -3.87
N ARG A 168 16.09 -11.31 -3.76
CA ARG A 168 17.46 -11.04 -4.24
C ARG A 168 17.49 -10.74 -5.73
N ALA A 169 16.74 -11.50 -6.54
CA ALA A 169 16.68 -11.26 -7.98
C ALA A 169 16.07 -9.87 -8.33
N LEU A 170 15.17 -9.34 -7.48
CA LEU A 170 14.63 -8.00 -7.65
C LEU A 170 15.64 -6.91 -7.23
N VAL A 171 16.47 -7.20 -6.24
CA VAL A 171 17.57 -6.33 -5.82
C VAL A 171 18.61 -6.21 -6.93
N ASP A 172 18.99 -7.34 -7.55
CA ASP A 172 20.06 -7.39 -8.54
C ASP A 172 19.62 -6.98 -9.95
N ARG A 173 18.32 -6.93 -10.20
CA ARG A 173 17.74 -6.64 -11.51
C ARG A 173 18.16 -5.26 -12.02
N ARG A 174 18.65 -5.20 -13.27
CA ARG A 174 18.90 -3.95 -13.99
C ARG A 174 17.71 -3.60 -14.87
N THR A 175 17.32 -2.34 -14.89
CA THR A 175 16.19 -1.86 -15.70
C THR A 175 16.54 -0.62 -16.49
N ASN A 176 16.01 -0.52 -17.71
CA ASN A 176 16.10 0.67 -18.54
C ASN A 176 14.96 1.64 -18.22
N GLY A 177 14.99 2.24 -17.03
CA GLY A 177 13.97 3.17 -16.56
C GLY A 177 13.28 2.73 -15.27
N PRO A 178 12.15 3.35 -14.90
CA PRO A 178 11.47 3.10 -13.64
C PRO A 178 11.05 1.65 -13.47
N MET A 179 11.28 1.10 -12.26
CA MET A 179 10.82 -0.22 -11.83
C MET A 179 9.81 -0.08 -10.71
N ARG A 180 8.78 -0.93 -10.69
CA ARG A 180 7.82 -1.04 -9.60
C ARG A 180 7.81 -2.45 -9.04
N ILE A 181 7.77 -2.55 -7.71
CA ILE A 181 7.36 -3.78 -7.04
C ILE A 181 6.05 -3.55 -6.30
N SER A 182 5.13 -4.49 -6.39
CA SER A 182 3.91 -4.52 -5.60
C SER A 182 3.89 -5.76 -4.72
N GLY A 183 3.10 -5.70 -3.65
CA GLY A 183 2.96 -6.85 -2.76
C GLY A 183 2.20 -6.46 -1.50
N GLY A 184 1.57 -7.42 -0.83
CA GLY A 184 0.84 -7.20 0.41
C GLY A 184 1.71 -6.85 1.61
N ALA A 185 1.05 -6.66 2.75
CA ALA A 185 1.75 -6.54 4.02
C ALA A 185 2.65 -7.76 4.24
N GLY A 186 3.85 -7.56 4.76
CA GLY A 186 4.76 -8.65 5.13
C GLY A 186 5.45 -9.39 3.98
N THR A 187 5.31 -8.96 2.73
CA THR A 187 5.98 -9.58 1.57
C THR A 187 7.45 -9.16 1.40
N GLY A 188 7.96 -8.25 2.23
CA GLY A 188 9.36 -7.83 2.24
C GLY A 188 9.70 -6.70 1.27
N LYS A 189 8.74 -5.90 0.82
CA LYS A 189 8.97 -4.73 -0.06
C LYS A 189 10.07 -3.80 0.46
N THR A 190 9.99 -3.43 1.73
CA THR A 190 10.99 -2.58 2.41
C THR A 190 12.36 -3.24 2.41
N VAL A 191 12.44 -4.55 2.66
CA VAL A 191 13.69 -5.32 2.62
C VAL A 191 14.32 -5.23 1.23
N VAL A 192 13.55 -5.49 0.17
CA VAL A 192 14.03 -5.35 -1.22
C VAL A 192 14.50 -3.91 -1.48
N THR A 193 13.76 -2.90 -1.03
CA THR A 193 14.10 -1.49 -1.25
C THR A 193 15.42 -1.12 -0.60
N VAL A 194 15.64 -1.52 0.65
CA VAL A 194 16.87 -1.26 1.43
C VAL A 194 18.07 -1.97 0.79
N HIS A 195 17.95 -3.26 0.48
CA HIS A 195 19.01 -4.02 -0.19
C HIS A 195 19.33 -3.48 -1.59
N ARG A 196 18.31 -3.07 -2.35
CA ARG A 196 18.52 -2.47 -3.67
C ARG A 196 19.26 -1.14 -3.59
N ALA A 197 18.99 -0.31 -2.57
CA ALA A 197 19.73 0.93 -2.36
C ALA A 197 21.23 0.66 -2.09
N ALA A 198 21.55 -0.33 -1.26
CA ALA A 198 22.93 -0.77 -1.01
C ALA A 198 23.59 -1.32 -2.28
N ALA A 199 22.91 -2.21 -3.02
CA ALA A 199 23.44 -2.81 -4.25
C ALA A 199 23.66 -1.79 -5.37
N LEU A 200 22.83 -0.75 -5.49
CA LEU A 200 23.05 0.35 -6.44
C LEU A 200 24.27 1.17 -6.05
N ALA A 201 24.45 1.47 -4.76
CA ALA A 201 25.64 2.18 -4.27
C ALA A 201 26.94 1.42 -4.52
N GLU A 202 26.95 0.11 -4.28
CA GLU A 202 28.08 -0.76 -4.58
C GLU A 202 28.40 -0.80 -6.09
N ARG A 203 27.37 -0.84 -6.95
CA ARG A 203 27.54 -0.81 -8.40
C ARG A 203 28.11 0.50 -8.91
N ASP A 204 27.61 1.64 -8.41
CA ASP A 204 28.13 2.95 -8.79
C ASP A 204 29.61 3.08 -8.36
N ALA A 205 29.93 2.72 -7.12
CA ALA A 205 31.28 2.73 -6.61
C ALA A 205 32.23 1.82 -7.43
N ALA A 206 31.79 0.60 -7.77
CA ALA A 206 32.56 -0.34 -8.60
C ALA A 206 32.78 0.16 -10.04
N ALA A 207 31.83 0.96 -10.57
CA ALA A 207 31.96 1.60 -11.88
C ALA A 207 32.84 2.87 -11.86
N GLY A 208 33.25 3.33 -10.68
CA GLY A 208 33.97 4.60 -10.49
C GLY A 208 33.05 5.82 -10.59
N ASP A 209 31.76 5.61 -10.51
CA ASP A 209 30.75 6.66 -10.52
C ASP A 209 30.51 7.22 -9.11
N GLU A 210 30.09 8.45 -9.05
CA GLU A 210 29.72 9.07 -7.78
C GLU A 210 28.37 8.53 -7.29
N VAL A 211 28.34 7.97 -6.09
CA VAL A 211 27.10 7.50 -5.45
C VAL A 211 26.22 8.69 -5.12
N ARG A 212 25.06 8.82 -5.75
CA ARG A 212 24.04 9.86 -5.49
C ARG A 212 22.66 9.22 -5.50
N ILE A 213 22.27 8.66 -4.35
CA ILE A 213 21.04 7.88 -4.19
C ILE A 213 20.12 8.57 -3.19
N LEU A 214 18.83 8.66 -3.51
CA LEU A 214 17.77 9.01 -2.58
C LEU A 214 16.96 7.76 -2.23
N LEU A 215 16.90 7.45 -0.94
CA LEU A 215 15.93 6.52 -0.38
C LEU A 215 14.87 7.32 0.38
N THR A 216 13.62 7.21 -0.02
CA THR A 216 12.54 8.04 0.52
C THR A 216 11.28 7.24 0.82
N THR A 217 10.45 7.81 1.68
CA THR A 217 9.13 7.28 2.03
C THR A 217 8.20 8.43 2.43
N TYR A 218 6.92 8.11 2.64
CA TYR A 218 5.89 9.11 2.92
C TYR A 218 6.07 9.84 4.26
N THR A 219 6.54 9.18 5.33
CA THR A 219 6.64 9.79 6.67
C THR A 219 8.09 9.89 7.17
N ARG A 220 8.35 10.88 8.05
CA ARG A 220 9.67 11.06 8.67
C ARG A 220 10.12 9.83 9.46
N ASN A 221 9.23 9.27 10.27
CA ASN A 221 9.59 8.14 11.13
C ASN A 221 9.97 6.88 10.33
N LEU A 222 9.28 6.65 9.20
CA LEU A 222 9.65 5.58 8.27
C LEU A 222 11.02 5.85 7.64
N ALA A 223 11.33 7.11 7.30
CA ALA A 223 12.66 7.46 6.78
C ALA A 223 13.75 7.22 7.83
N ASP A 224 13.52 7.57 9.09
CA ASP A 224 14.46 7.31 10.19
C ASP A 224 14.66 5.80 10.40
N ASP A 225 13.61 5.00 10.22
CA ASP A 225 13.70 3.54 10.29
C ASP A 225 14.49 2.96 9.12
N LEU A 226 14.19 3.38 7.89
CA LEU A 226 14.95 3.00 6.70
C LEU A 226 16.43 3.32 6.84
N ARG A 227 16.77 4.50 7.40
CA ARG A 227 18.18 4.87 7.66
C ARG A 227 18.86 3.90 8.62
N ARG A 228 18.18 3.49 9.70
CA ARG A 228 18.71 2.49 10.65
C ARG A 228 18.92 1.14 9.97
N GLN A 229 17.96 0.68 9.17
CA GLN A 229 18.06 -0.58 8.45
C GLN A 229 19.23 -0.59 7.46
N VAL A 230 19.40 0.49 6.67
CA VAL A 230 20.56 0.60 5.77
C VAL A 230 21.87 0.64 6.53
N ALA A 231 21.97 1.41 7.62
CA ALA A 231 23.18 1.50 8.43
C ALA A 231 23.57 0.14 9.05
N GLN A 232 22.59 -0.68 9.38
CA GLN A 232 22.81 -2.04 9.88
C GLN A 232 23.23 -3.00 8.77
N LEU A 233 22.61 -2.89 7.57
CA LEU A 233 22.88 -3.75 6.42
C LEU A 233 24.24 -3.44 5.77
N ALA A 234 24.54 -2.17 5.58
CA ALA A 234 25.72 -1.68 4.87
C ALA A 234 26.45 -0.58 5.68
N PRO A 235 27.15 -0.94 6.77
CA PRO A 235 27.75 0.03 7.69
C PRO A 235 28.85 0.90 7.05
N THR A 236 29.42 0.47 5.94
CA THR A 236 30.47 1.21 5.20
C THR A 236 29.91 2.16 4.15
N LEU A 237 28.60 2.12 3.87
CA LEU A 237 27.98 2.99 2.87
C LEU A 237 27.95 4.44 3.38
N PRO A 238 28.51 5.40 2.63
CA PRO A 238 28.49 6.80 3.04
C PRO A 238 27.07 7.38 2.94
N PHE A 239 26.60 8.01 4.04
CA PHE A 239 25.36 8.75 4.04
C PHE A 239 25.59 10.22 3.65
N ALA A 240 24.76 10.72 2.75
CA ALA A 240 24.65 12.14 2.47
C ALA A 240 23.71 12.81 3.49
N GLU A 241 24.01 14.04 3.87
CA GLU A 241 23.16 14.85 4.77
C GLU A 241 22.33 15.89 4.00
N ARG A 242 22.76 16.26 2.79
CA ARG A 242 22.10 17.28 1.96
C ARG A 242 21.93 16.83 0.52
N ILE A 243 20.97 17.44 -0.15
CA ILE A 243 20.71 17.20 -1.59
C ILE A 243 21.93 17.60 -2.42
N GLY A 244 22.38 16.67 -3.29
CA GLY A 244 23.51 16.87 -4.20
C GLY A 244 24.87 16.50 -3.60
N GLU A 245 24.94 16.11 -2.32
CA GLU A 245 26.13 15.50 -1.73
C GLU A 245 26.27 14.04 -2.19
N PRO A 246 27.52 13.55 -2.35
CA PRO A 246 27.78 12.13 -2.59
C PRO A 246 27.30 11.26 -1.45
N GLY A 247 26.77 10.07 -1.76
CA GLY A 247 26.31 9.08 -0.79
C GLY A 247 24.81 8.80 -0.89
N LEU A 248 24.32 8.05 0.08
CA LEU A 248 22.90 7.72 0.23
C LEU A 248 22.22 8.76 1.13
N LEU A 249 21.29 9.53 0.57
CA LEU A 249 20.41 10.41 1.34
C LEU A 249 19.13 9.65 1.70
N VAL A 250 18.83 9.51 2.99
CA VAL A 250 17.56 8.97 3.47
C VAL A 250 16.72 10.11 4.05
N SER A 251 15.59 10.43 3.41
CA SER A 251 14.78 11.58 3.81
C SER A 251 13.34 11.49 3.31
N GLY A 252 12.38 12.09 4.04
CA GLY A 252 11.02 12.29 3.54
C GLY A 252 10.96 13.35 2.44
N LEU A 253 10.03 13.21 1.49
CA LEU A 253 9.89 14.09 0.33
C LEU A 253 9.60 15.55 0.69
N ASP A 254 8.86 15.81 1.76
CA ASP A 254 8.59 17.18 2.25
C ASP A 254 9.89 17.92 2.64
N ARG A 255 10.83 17.22 3.26
CA ARG A 255 12.13 17.77 3.62
C ARG A 255 12.97 18.05 2.37
N ILE A 256 12.92 17.15 1.38
CA ILE A 256 13.56 17.32 0.08
C ILE A 256 12.99 18.55 -0.64
N ALA A 257 11.66 18.66 -0.76
CA ALA A 257 11.02 19.80 -1.39
C ALA A 257 11.45 21.13 -0.74
N ARG A 258 11.43 21.17 0.61
CA ARG A 258 11.83 22.36 1.36
C ARG A 258 13.29 22.74 1.11
N ALA A 259 14.20 21.77 1.06
CA ALA A 259 15.61 22.03 0.76
C ALA A 259 15.81 22.53 -0.70
N VAL A 260 15.05 22.02 -1.66
CA VAL A 260 15.04 22.52 -3.05
C VAL A 260 14.55 23.97 -3.08
N LEU A 261 13.46 24.29 -2.39
CA LEU A 261 12.91 25.65 -2.35
C LEU A 261 13.86 26.64 -1.66
N GLN A 262 14.56 26.22 -0.61
CA GLN A 262 15.61 27.04 0.01
C GLN A 262 16.77 27.34 -0.95
N ARG A 263 17.16 26.35 -1.78
CA ARG A 263 18.18 26.53 -2.82
C ARG A 263 17.70 27.46 -3.94
N ALA A 264 16.40 27.40 -4.28
CA ALA A 264 15.79 28.25 -5.30
C ALA A 264 15.83 29.75 -4.92
N GLY A 265 15.68 30.05 -3.63
CA GLY A 265 15.67 31.43 -3.13
C GLY A 265 14.68 32.32 -3.88
N ASP A 266 15.10 33.53 -4.27
CA ASP A 266 14.25 34.52 -4.96
C ASP A 266 13.77 34.06 -6.36
N SER A 267 14.45 33.08 -6.98
CA SER A 267 14.04 32.54 -8.29
C SER A 267 12.71 31.80 -8.27
N ILE A 268 12.20 31.48 -7.06
CA ILE A 268 10.93 30.78 -6.89
C ILE A 268 9.72 31.61 -7.33
N ALA A 269 9.82 32.95 -7.30
CA ALA A 269 8.68 33.82 -7.61
C ALA A 269 8.12 33.60 -9.02
N GLN A 270 9.00 33.49 -10.01
CA GLN A 270 8.60 33.21 -11.39
C GLN A 270 8.00 31.80 -11.54
N THR A 271 8.59 30.80 -10.87
CA THR A 271 8.07 29.43 -10.87
C THR A 271 6.68 29.37 -10.22
N ALA A 272 6.47 30.11 -9.12
CA ALA A 272 5.17 30.16 -8.44
C ALA A 272 4.08 30.75 -9.34
N GLU A 273 4.38 31.79 -10.10
CA GLU A 273 3.44 32.35 -11.06
C GLU A 273 3.03 31.34 -12.14
N GLN A 274 3.99 30.57 -12.66
CA GLN A 274 3.74 29.54 -13.68
C GLN A 274 2.95 28.32 -13.16
N VAL A 275 3.14 27.93 -11.90
CA VAL A 275 2.55 26.71 -11.32
C VAL A 275 1.25 27.01 -10.60
N ILE A 276 1.23 28.07 -9.78
CA ILE A 276 0.11 28.42 -8.91
C ILE A 276 -0.74 29.55 -9.52
N GLY A 277 -0.18 30.34 -10.45
CA GLY A 277 -0.84 31.52 -11.03
C GLY A 277 -0.79 32.75 -10.12
N ARG A 278 0.02 32.73 -9.10
CA ARG A 278 0.28 33.85 -8.17
C ARG A 278 1.75 33.82 -7.74
N PRO A 279 2.47 34.95 -7.73
CA PRO A 279 3.84 34.99 -7.25
C PRO A 279 3.93 34.67 -5.75
N ARG A 280 5.06 34.13 -5.33
CA ARG A 280 5.44 33.92 -3.93
C ARG A 280 6.86 34.40 -3.75
N THR A 281 7.13 35.19 -2.73
CA THR A 281 8.50 35.68 -2.43
C THR A 281 9.15 34.78 -1.39
N ARG A 282 8.37 34.26 -0.45
CA ARG A 282 8.78 33.25 0.52
C ARG A 282 7.76 32.12 0.48
N VAL A 283 8.22 30.89 0.57
CA VAL A 283 7.32 29.74 0.63
C VAL A 283 7.24 29.27 2.08
N LEU A 284 6.41 29.94 2.86
CA LEU A 284 6.13 29.55 4.22
C LEU A 284 5.11 28.41 4.24
N THR A 285 5.27 27.48 5.19
CA THR A 285 4.29 26.41 5.38
C THR A 285 2.99 26.99 5.92
N LEU A 286 1.85 26.50 5.42
CA LEU A 286 0.53 26.84 5.99
C LEU A 286 0.51 26.56 7.50
N PRO A 287 0.06 27.50 8.32
CA PRO A 287 -0.14 27.26 9.74
C PRO A 287 -1.24 26.21 9.99
N ASP A 288 -1.27 25.66 11.22
CA ASP A 288 -2.22 24.62 11.64
C ASP A 288 -3.70 25.00 11.38
N SER A 289 -4.55 24.00 11.34
CA SER A 289 -5.93 23.94 10.85
C SER A 289 -6.90 25.10 11.10
N LYS A 290 -6.63 25.99 12.07
CA LYS A 290 -7.53 27.11 12.40
C LYS A 290 -7.45 28.30 11.42
N SER A 291 -6.41 28.35 10.57
CA SER A 291 -6.18 29.42 9.58
C SER A 291 -5.97 28.89 8.16
N ASN A 292 -6.51 27.71 7.87
CA ASN A 292 -6.43 27.14 6.52
C ASN A 292 -7.20 28.02 5.52
N PRO A 293 -6.52 28.60 4.49
CA PRO A 293 -7.14 29.47 3.51
C PRO A 293 -8.34 28.89 2.76
N TRP A 294 -8.51 27.55 2.73
CA TRP A 294 -9.68 26.91 2.14
C TRP A 294 -10.97 27.18 2.91
N TYR A 295 -10.94 27.24 4.26
CA TYR A 295 -12.13 27.60 5.04
C TYR A 295 -12.52 29.05 4.82
N GLU A 296 -11.54 29.95 4.70
CA GLU A 296 -11.81 31.36 4.39
C GLU A 296 -12.35 31.52 2.96
N ALA A 297 -11.75 30.85 1.97
CA ALA A 297 -12.24 30.85 0.60
C ALA A 297 -13.69 30.33 0.52
N LEU A 298 -13.99 29.25 1.24
CA LEU A 298 -15.34 28.69 1.30
C LEU A 298 -16.34 29.65 1.96
N ALA A 299 -15.94 30.32 3.04
CA ALA A 299 -16.79 31.30 3.71
C ALA A 299 -17.11 32.51 2.81
N LEU A 300 -16.15 32.97 2.00
CA LEU A 300 -16.36 34.06 1.06
C LEU A 300 -17.29 33.69 -0.10
N MET A 301 -17.31 32.43 -0.51
CA MET A 301 -18.18 31.94 -1.61
C MET A 301 -19.67 31.90 -1.22
N GLY A 302 -19.99 31.80 0.07
CA GLY A 302 -21.38 31.77 0.56
C GLY A 302 -22.25 30.73 -0.17
N ASN A 303 -23.33 31.15 -0.80
CA ASN A 303 -24.26 30.30 -1.53
C ASN A 303 -23.93 30.08 -3.02
N GLU A 304 -22.82 30.62 -3.53
CA GLU A 304 -22.42 30.47 -4.93
C GLU A 304 -22.04 29.02 -5.29
N LEU A 305 -21.54 28.26 -4.30
CA LEU A 305 -21.28 26.86 -4.47
C LEU A 305 -22.54 26.02 -4.19
N PRO A 306 -22.90 25.06 -5.06
CA PRO A 306 -23.94 24.06 -4.77
C PRO A 306 -23.64 23.32 -3.45
N GLU A 307 -24.68 22.94 -2.71
CA GLU A 307 -24.56 22.35 -1.37
C GLU A 307 -23.60 21.15 -1.33
N GLY A 308 -23.69 20.24 -2.29
CA GLY A 308 -22.79 19.07 -2.38
C GLY A 308 -21.33 19.37 -2.77
N LEU A 309 -20.98 20.65 -3.05
CA LEU A 309 -19.61 21.09 -3.34
C LEU A 309 -19.06 22.05 -2.28
N ARG A 310 -19.84 22.37 -1.26
CA ARG A 310 -19.46 23.27 -0.15
C ARG A 310 -18.63 22.56 0.91
N SER A 311 -17.51 21.99 0.49
CA SER A 311 -16.58 21.32 1.40
C SER A 311 -15.17 21.80 1.09
N ALA A 312 -14.42 22.19 2.13
CA ALA A 312 -13.00 22.51 2.02
C ALA A 312 -12.22 21.30 1.46
N ASP A 313 -12.53 20.10 1.94
CA ASP A 313 -11.89 18.86 1.49
C ASP A 313 -12.15 18.57 0.01
N PHE A 314 -13.36 18.88 -0.49
CA PHE A 314 -13.67 18.76 -1.92
C PHE A 314 -12.85 19.73 -2.76
N LEU A 315 -12.78 21.01 -2.35
CA LEU A 315 -12.05 22.06 -3.07
C LEU A 315 -10.54 21.78 -3.05
N GLU A 316 -9.99 21.44 -1.90
CA GLU A 316 -8.58 21.06 -1.72
C GLU A 316 -8.23 19.85 -2.59
N SER A 317 -9.07 18.82 -2.57
CA SER A 317 -8.88 17.63 -3.41
C SER A 317 -8.95 17.95 -4.90
N GLU A 318 -9.88 18.82 -5.34
CA GLU A 318 -9.97 19.26 -6.73
C GLU A 318 -8.72 20.02 -7.15
N TYR A 319 -8.22 20.87 -6.25
CA TYR A 319 -7.01 21.62 -6.47
C TYR A 319 -5.77 20.73 -6.56
N GLU A 320 -5.58 19.82 -5.62
CA GLU A 320 -4.39 18.96 -5.53
C GLU A 320 -4.33 17.86 -6.59
N LEU A 321 -5.49 17.33 -7.01
CA LEU A 321 -5.52 16.22 -7.98
C LEU A 321 -5.65 16.70 -9.43
N ILE A 322 -6.25 17.85 -9.67
CA ILE A 322 -6.57 18.31 -11.02
C ILE A 322 -5.83 19.58 -11.39
N VAL A 323 -5.95 20.62 -10.56
CA VAL A 323 -5.49 21.96 -10.91
C VAL A 323 -3.98 22.09 -10.79
N LEU A 324 -3.45 21.72 -9.65
CA LEU A 324 -2.02 21.86 -9.35
C LEU A 324 -1.13 20.97 -10.22
N PRO A 325 -1.39 19.65 -10.38
CA PRO A 325 -0.53 18.79 -11.19
C PRO A 325 -0.51 19.16 -12.68
N GLN A 326 -1.59 19.74 -13.20
CA GLN A 326 -1.69 20.16 -14.58
C GLN A 326 -1.32 21.63 -14.78
N ARG A 327 -0.81 22.29 -13.71
CA ARG A 327 -0.37 23.69 -13.71
C ARG A 327 -1.43 24.63 -14.32
N ILE A 328 -2.70 24.42 -13.94
CA ILE A 328 -3.83 25.19 -14.44
C ILE A 328 -3.86 26.54 -13.73
N THR A 329 -3.66 27.63 -14.47
CA THR A 329 -3.58 28.99 -13.91
C THR A 329 -4.76 29.87 -14.33
N THR A 330 -5.62 29.41 -15.24
CA THR A 330 -6.76 30.19 -15.76
C THR A 330 -8.07 29.39 -15.77
N LEU A 331 -9.21 30.09 -15.60
CA LEU A 331 -10.55 29.50 -15.74
C LEU A 331 -10.73 28.79 -17.09
N ARG A 332 -10.20 29.37 -18.19
CA ARG A 332 -10.32 28.80 -19.54
C ARG A 332 -9.68 27.40 -19.62
N GLN A 333 -8.51 27.20 -18.99
CA GLN A 333 -7.85 25.90 -18.90
C GLN A 333 -8.69 24.95 -18.07
N TYR A 334 -9.18 25.38 -16.89
CA TYR A 334 -9.95 24.55 -15.97
C TYR A 334 -11.28 24.09 -16.58
N LEU A 335 -11.95 24.91 -17.36
CA LEU A 335 -13.19 24.53 -18.05
C LEU A 335 -13.00 23.41 -19.07
N ARG A 336 -11.77 23.22 -19.59
CA ARG A 336 -11.45 22.22 -20.62
C ARG A 336 -10.73 20.97 -20.09
N VAL A 337 -10.26 21.01 -18.86
CA VAL A 337 -9.42 19.95 -18.29
C VAL A 337 -10.21 18.65 -18.08
N ARG A 338 -9.56 17.51 -18.32
CA ARG A 338 -10.04 16.20 -17.87
C ARG A 338 -9.80 16.05 -16.38
N ARG A 339 -10.73 15.45 -15.68
CA ARG A 339 -10.73 15.28 -14.22
C ARG A 339 -10.68 13.79 -13.86
N PRO A 340 -9.56 13.09 -14.15
CA PRO A 340 -9.44 11.68 -13.84
C PRO A 340 -9.47 11.45 -12.32
N GLY A 341 -10.07 10.35 -11.88
CA GLY A 341 -10.12 10.00 -10.44
C GLY A 341 -11.12 10.84 -9.62
N ARG A 342 -11.89 11.76 -10.27
CA ARG A 342 -12.94 12.53 -9.60
C ARG A 342 -14.31 11.96 -9.96
N GLY A 343 -14.94 11.24 -9.03
CA GLY A 343 -16.24 10.58 -9.25
C GLY A 343 -17.41 11.52 -9.53
N VAL A 344 -17.26 12.84 -9.34
CA VAL A 344 -18.31 13.84 -9.55
C VAL A 344 -18.10 14.56 -10.87
N ALA A 345 -19.08 14.43 -11.79
CA ALA A 345 -19.12 15.23 -13.00
C ALA A 345 -19.47 16.69 -12.66
N LEU A 346 -18.67 17.65 -13.12
CA LEU A 346 -18.94 19.07 -12.96
C LEU A 346 -19.36 19.70 -14.29
N ALA A 347 -20.58 20.21 -14.38
CA ALA A 347 -21.04 21.05 -15.46
C ALA A 347 -20.27 22.40 -15.49
N ARG A 348 -20.36 23.13 -16.59
CA ARG A 348 -19.54 24.32 -16.84
C ARG A 348 -19.75 25.43 -15.80
N ASP A 349 -20.99 25.64 -15.37
CA ASP A 349 -21.39 26.58 -14.32
C ASP A 349 -20.78 26.20 -12.96
N LYS A 350 -20.88 24.92 -12.58
CA LYS A 350 -20.27 24.38 -11.35
C LYS A 350 -18.75 24.50 -11.37
N ARG A 351 -18.12 24.26 -12.53
CA ARG A 351 -16.67 24.49 -12.69
C ARG A 351 -16.29 25.94 -12.48
N ALA A 352 -17.09 26.88 -13.01
CA ALA A 352 -16.83 28.30 -12.81
C ALA A 352 -16.93 28.71 -11.34
N ALA A 353 -17.90 28.18 -10.58
CA ALA A 353 -18.03 28.42 -9.15
C ALA A 353 -16.86 27.83 -8.36
N VAL A 354 -16.45 26.57 -8.65
CA VAL A 354 -15.27 25.94 -8.03
C VAL A 354 -14.00 26.75 -8.34
N TRP A 355 -13.86 27.25 -9.57
CA TRP A 355 -12.71 28.07 -9.95
C TRP A 355 -12.63 29.37 -9.16
N LYS A 356 -13.73 30.05 -8.92
CA LYS A 356 -13.77 31.25 -8.07
C LYS A 356 -13.26 30.95 -6.64
N ALA A 357 -13.67 29.81 -6.07
CA ALA A 357 -13.16 29.39 -4.76
C ALA A 357 -11.64 29.12 -4.79
N ILE A 358 -11.14 28.51 -5.87
CA ILE A 358 -9.69 28.29 -6.06
C ILE A 358 -8.95 29.61 -6.19
N GLU A 359 -9.47 30.58 -6.92
CA GLU A 359 -8.86 31.93 -7.02
C GLU A 359 -8.83 32.64 -5.67
N SER A 360 -9.94 32.58 -4.91
CA SER A 360 -10.00 33.14 -3.55
C SER A 360 -8.95 32.49 -2.63
N TYR A 361 -8.81 31.16 -2.67
CA TYR A 361 -7.75 30.45 -1.95
C TYR A 361 -6.36 30.95 -2.34
N ARG A 362 -6.07 31.05 -3.66
CA ARG A 362 -4.79 31.51 -4.19
C ARG A 362 -4.45 32.93 -3.80
N ASP A 363 -5.44 33.83 -3.85
CA ASP A 363 -5.27 35.23 -3.48
C ASP A 363 -4.98 35.34 -1.97
N ARG A 364 -5.70 34.57 -1.15
CA ARG A 364 -5.47 34.55 0.30
C ARG A 364 -4.11 33.96 0.65
N SER A 365 -3.74 32.84 0.06
CA SER A 365 -2.44 32.21 0.26
C SER A 365 -1.29 33.13 -0.20
N ALA A 366 -1.50 33.88 -1.30
CA ALA A 366 -0.53 34.86 -1.76
C ALA A 366 -0.37 36.03 -0.79
N ALA A 367 -1.47 36.56 -0.27
CA ALA A 367 -1.43 37.65 0.71
C ALA A 367 -0.72 37.25 2.02
N LEU A 368 -0.75 35.98 2.38
CA LEU A 368 -0.07 35.42 3.55
C LEU A 368 1.35 34.92 3.24
N ASP A 369 1.75 34.88 1.94
CA ASP A 369 3.00 34.30 1.43
C ASP A 369 3.21 32.84 1.91
N VAL A 370 2.12 32.06 1.96
CA VAL A 370 2.11 30.66 2.39
C VAL A 370 1.83 29.72 1.21
N ALA A 371 2.28 28.47 1.33
CA ALA A 371 1.98 27.39 0.39
C ALA A 371 1.64 26.10 1.12
N SER A 372 0.69 25.34 0.56
CA SER A 372 0.40 23.99 1.05
C SER A 372 1.59 23.06 0.81
N PHE A 373 1.61 21.90 1.47
CA PHE A 373 2.64 20.89 1.21
C PHE A 373 2.64 20.45 -0.26
N SER A 374 1.48 20.25 -0.86
CA SER A 374 1.36 19.88 -2.27
C SER A 374 1.87 20.99 -3.20
N GLU A 375 1.63 22.27 -2.88
CA GLU A 375 2.20 23.40 -3.62
C GLU A 375 3.72 23.45 -3.50
N GLN A 376 4.28 23.25 -2.31
CA GLN A 376 5.73 23.20 -2.10
C GLN A 376 6.40 22.12 -2.96
N LEU A 377 5.81 20.90 -3.00
CA LEU A 377 6.28 19.80 -3.84
C LEU A 377 6.23 20.16 -5.34
N ALA A 378 5.10 20.71 -5.80
CA ALA A 378 4.91 21.10 -7.19
C ALA A 378 5.86 22.24 -7.62
N LEU A 379 6.10 23.22 -6.74
CA LEU A 379 7.06 24.30 -6.96
C LEU A 379 8.49 23.76 -7.03
N ALA A 380 8.88 22.88 -6.11
CA ALA A 380 10.20 22.27 -6.11
C ALA A 380 10.45 21.46 -7.40
N ALA A 381 9.46 20.67 -7.83
CA ALA A 381 9.52 19.93 -9.08
C ALA A 381 9.68 20.85 -10.30
N ALA A 382 8.87 21.89 -10.38
CA ALA A 382 8.91 22.83 -11.50
C ALA A 382 10.22 23.62 -11.57
N TRP A 383 10.76 24.01 -10.42
CA TRP A 383 12.05 24.69 -10.35
C TRP A 383 13.19 23.77 -10.81
N LEU A 384 13.22 22.51 -10.35
CA LEU A 384 14.21 21.52 -10.82
C LEU A 384 14.10 21.26 -12.32
N ASP A 385 12.89 21.22 -12.88
CA ASP A 385 12.68 21.09 -14.31
C ASP A 385 13.24 22.29 -15.08
N ALA A 386 13.02 23.50 -14.57
CA ALA A 386 13.55 24.72 -15.16
C ALA A 386 15.09 24.78 -15.10
N GLU A 387 15.70 24.35 -14.00
CA GLU A 387 17.16 24.27 -13.87
C GLU A 387 17.75 23.24 -14.84
N ALA A 388 17.13 22.04 -14.94
CA ALA A 388 17.57 21.02 -15.89
C ALA A 388 17.45 21.50 -17.35
N ALA A 389 16.40 22.24 -17.69
CA ALA A 389 16.26 22.87 -19.01
C ALA A 389 17.37 23.89 -19.31
N ARG A 390 18.03 24.43 -18.28
CA ARG A 390 19.21 25.30 -18.39
C ARG A 390 20.53 24.52 -18.39
N GLY A 391 20.48 23.19 -18.33
CA GLY A 391 21.66 22.32 -18.33
C GLY A 391 22.20 21.96 -16.95
N ALA A 392 21.49 22.28 -15.85
CA ALA A 392 21.88 21.84 -14.53
C ALA A 392 21.60 20.33 -14.35
N PRO A 393 22.52 19.55 -13.74
CA PRO A 393 22.30 18.13 -13.50
C PRO A 393 21.22 17.92 -12.45
N ARG A 394 20.48 16.82 -12.57
CA ARG A 394 19.57 16.38 -11.52
C ARG A 394 20.34 15.96 -10.26
N PRO A 395 19.76 16.15 -9.06
CA PRO A 395 20.49 15.93 -7.81
C PRO A 395 20.84 14.47 -7.53
N PHE A 396 20.07 13.51 -8.06
CA PHE A 396 20.28 12.09 -7.80
C PHE A 396 20.44 11.30 -9.10
N ARG A 397 21.14 10.18 -9.02
CA ARG A 397 21.26 9.17 -10.06
C ARG A 397 20.17 8.10 -9.93
N HIS A 398 19.85 7.73 -8.69
CA HIS A 398 18.81 6.75 -8.37
C HIS A 398 17.91 7.29 -7.28
N VAL A 399 16.61 7.05 -7.40
CA VAL A 399 15.60 7.39 -6.39
C VAL A 399 14.76 6.15 -6.08
N LEU A 400 14.79 5.71 -4.83
CA LEU A 400 14.02 4.58 -4.33
C LEU A 400 12.95 5.07 -3.37
N VAL A 401 11.74 4.55 -3.54
CA VAL A 401 10.56 4.97 -2.77
C VAL A 401 9.92 3.76 -2.12
N ASP A 402 9.82 3.78 -0.80
CA ASP A 402 9.01 2.82 -0.06
C ASP A 402 7.64 3.43 0.27
N GLU A 403 6.58 2.61 0.36
CA GLU A 403 5.20 3.03 0.61
C GLU A 403 4.64 4.00 -0.45
N ALA A 404 4.94 3.75 -1.73
CA ALA A 404 4.60 4.66 -2.83
C ALA A 404 3.08 4.86 -3.04
N GLN A 405 2.21 3.96 -2.55
CA GLN A 405 0.74 4.07 -2.66
C GLN A 405 0.15 5.29 -1.95
N ASP A 406 0.87 5.90 -0.99
CA ASP A 406 0.41 7.09 -0.29
C ASP A 406 0.83 8.41 -0.93
N LEU A 407 1.60 8.35 -2.01
CA LEU A 407 2.08 9.54 -2.70
C LEU A 407 0.94 10.29 -3.40
N THR A 408 1.04 11.61 -3.41
CA THR A 408 0.16 12.49 -4.18
C THR A 408 0.74 12.76 -5.57
N PRO A 409 -0.03 13.32 -6.51
CA PRO A 409 0.47 13.76 -7.80
C PRO A 409 1.71 14.67 -7.72
N ALA A 410 1.73 15.60 -6.78
CA ALA A 410 2.84 16.51 -6.57
C ALA A 410 4.13 15.77 -6.11
N HIS A 411 3.99 14.73 -5.29
CA HIS A 411 5.11 13.86 -4.92
C HIS A 411 5.69 13.15 -6.15
N LEU A 412 4.85 12.58 -7.03
CA LEU A 412 5.31 11.89 -8.24
C LEU A 412 6.03 12.85 -9.20
N GLN A 413 5.55 14.08 -9.33
CA GLN A 413 6.22 15.11 -10.13
C GLN A 413 7.59 15.47 -9.54
N LEU A 414 7.68 15.61 -8.23
CA LEU A 414 8.97 15.87 -7.57
C LEU A 414 9.94 14.70 -7.77
N LEU A 415 9.49 13.46 -7.55
CA LEU A 415 10.31 12.27 -7.77
C LEU A 415 10.90 12.25 -9.18
N ARG A 416 10.07 12.53 -10.19
CA ARG A 416 10.54 12.57 -11.59
C ARG A 416 11.53 13.71 -11.84
N ALA A 417 11.34 14.84 -11.16
CA ALA A 417 12.23 16.00 -11.29
C ALA A 417 13.58 15.83 -10.54
N LEU A 418 13.69 14.89 -9.62
CA LEU A 418 14.90 14.66 -8.83
C LEU A 418 15.96 13.81 -9.54
N VAL A 419 15.61 13.08 -10.61
CA VAL A 419 16.49 12.14 -11.30
C VAL A 419 16.30 12.23 -12.82
N ASP A 420 17.35 12.03 -13.60
CA ASP A 420 17.25 11.93 -15.05
C ASP A 420 16.62 10.59 -15.47
N SER A 421 15.98 10.57 -16.64
CA SER A 421 15.47 9.31 -17.19
C SER A 421 16.64 8.46 -17.68
N GLY A 422 16.74 7.25 -17.17
CA GLY A 422 17.86 6.37 -17.50
C GLY A 422 17.81 5.02 -16.77
N PRO A 423 18.87 4.23 -16.85
CA PRO A 423 18.94 2.94 -16.18
C PRO A 423 18.78 3.08 -14.67
N ASP A 424 17.93 2.23 -14.08
CA ASP A 424 17.67 2.13 -12.64
C ASP A 424 17.31 3.50 -11.96
N ASP A 425 16.69 4.42 -12.71
CA ASP A 425 16.43 5.81 -12.27
C ASP A 425 15.45 5.88 -11.09
N LEU A 426 14.28 5.23 -11.20
CA LEU A 426 13.25 5.21 -10.17
C LEU A 426 12.90 3.77 -9.77
N PHE A 427 12.80 3.53 -8.47
CA PHE A 427 12.29 2.30 -7.92
C PHE A 427 11.16 2.60 -6.94
N LEU A 428 10.00 1.96 -7.13
CA LEU A 428 8.79 2.21 -6.39
C LEU A 428 8.30 0.90 -5.74
N ALA A 429 8.22 0.88 -4.41
CA ALA A 429 7.62 -0.22 -3.67
C ALA A 429 6.25 0.23 -3.14
N GLU A 430 5.19 -0.54 -3.42
CA GLU A 430 3.83 -0.15 -3.09
C GLU A 430 2.94 -1.33 -2.67
N ASP A 431 1.88 -1.01 -1.93
CA ASP A 431 0.79 -1.92 -1.57
C ASP A 431 -0.54 -1.18 -1.69
N SER A 432 -1.31 -1.49 -2.73
CA SER A 432 -2.59 -0.83 -3.00
C SER A 432 -3.61 -1.01 -1.88
N HIS A 433 -3.53 -2.11 -1.12
CA HIS A 433 -4.39 -2.38 0.02
C HIS A 433 -4.03 -1.55 1.27
N GLN A 434 -2.80 -1.02 1.33
CA GLN A 434 -2.33 -0.16 2.43
C GLN A 434 -2.44 1.34 2.14
N ARG A 435 -3.22 1.76 1.15
CA ARG A 435 -3.46 3.16 0.82
C ARG A 435 -4.42 3.80 1.82
N ILE A 436 -3.89 4.44 2.85
CA ILE A 436 -4.69 5.07 3.91
C ILE A 436 -4.69 6.61 3.85
N TYR A 437 -3.73 7.23 3.15
CA TYR A 437 -3.60 8.69 3.04
C TYR A 437 -3.91 9.22 1.65
N GLY A 438 -3.42 8.53 0.61
CA GLY A 438 -3.52 8.96 -0.77
C GLY A 438 -4.87 8.68 -1.43
N ARG A 439 -5.13 9.37 -2.55
CA ARG A 439 -6.20 9.02 -3.50
C ARG A 439 -5.63 8.16 -4.62
N LYS A 440 -6.52 7.49 -5.36
CA LYS A 440 -6.13 6.69 -6.53
C LYS A 440 -5.41 7.56 -7.57
N ILE A 441 -4.19 7.18 -7.93
CA ILE A 441 -3.36 7.83 -8.94
C ILE A 441 -2.73 6.78 -9.86
N THR A 442 -2.45 7.19 -11.11
CA THR A 442 -1.81 6.34 -12.11
C THR A 442 -0.44 6.93 -12.48
N LEU A 443 0.63 6.16 -12.32
CA LEU A 443 2.03 6.59 -12.48
C LEU A 443 2.32 7.19 -13.86
N SER A 444 1.76 6.59 -14.93
CA SER A 444 2.01 7.03 -16.30
C SER A 444 1.56 8.46 -16.58
N HIS A 445 0.58 8.99 -15.84
CA HIS A 445 0.14 10.38 -15.96
C HIS A 445 1.20 11.39 -15.51
N TYR A 446 2.20 10.94 -14.76
CA TYR A 446 3.27 11.78 -14.19
C TYR A 446 4.65 11.43 -14.78
N GLY A 447 4.68 10.80 -15.98
CA GLY A 447 5.92 10.48 -16.68
C GLY A 447 6.70 9.29 -16.10
N ILE A 448 6.05 8.49 -15.22
CA ILE A 448 6.65 7.29 -14.62
C ILE A 448 6.05 6.07 -15.30
N HIS A 449 6.78 5.52 -16.29
CA HIS A 449 6.33 4.40 -17.10
C HIS A 449 6.98 3.09 -16.64
N VAL A 450 6.21 2.22 -15.99
CA VAL A 450 6.71 0.97 -15.40
C VAL A 450 6.29 -0.28 -16.20
N ARG A 451 5.64 -0.12 -17.35
CA ARG A 451 5.16 -1.25 -18.17
C ARG A 451 6.32 -2.19 -18.53
N GLY A 452 6.16 -3.49 -18.27
CA GLY A 452 7.19 -4.50 -18.43
C GLY A 452 8.26 -4.51 -17.35
N ARG A 453 8.22 -3.55 -16.40
CA ARG A 453 9.15 -3.40 -15.28
C ARG A 453 8.44 -3.38 -13.92
N SER A 454 7.23 -3.89 -13.88
CA SER A 454 6.49 -4.17 -12.64
C SER A 454 6.68 -5.62 -12.25
N ARG A 455 6.87 -5.88 -10.96
CA ARG A 455 6.95 -7.23 -10.38
C ARG A 455 6.14 -7.29 -9.12
N ARG A 456 5.61 -8.49 -8.82
CA ARG A 456 4.79 -8.73 -7.65
C ARG A 456 5.49 -9.68 -6.69
N LEU A 457 5.41 -9.35 -5.38
CA LEU A 457 5.77 -10.23 -4.29
C LEU A 457 4.50 -10.90 -3.78
N THR A 458 4.43 -12.22 -3.80
CA THR A 458 3.22 -12.99 -3.49
C THR A 458 3.26 -13.69 -2.14
N ARG A 459 4.46 -13.93 -1.58
CA ARG A 459 4.65 -14.57 -0.28
C ARG A 459 4.72 -13.57 0.85
N ASN A 460 3.92 -13.79 1.88
CA ASN A 460 4.00 -13.07 3.15
C ASN A 460 4.87 -13.86 4.14
N TYR A 461 6.00 -13.29 4.52
CA TYR A 461 6.94 -13.93 5.46
C TYR A 461 6.74 -13.48 6.91
N ARG A 462 5.90 -12.48 7.13
CA ARG A 462 5.75 -11.80 8.42
C ARG A 462 4.65 -12.41 9.27
N THR A 463 3.44 -12.39 8.79
CA THR A 463 2.22 -12.66 9.54
C THR A 463 1.79 -14.12 9.36
N THR A 464 1.08 -14.68 10.32
CA THR A 464 0.50 -16.02 10.20
C THR A 464 -0.63 -16.03 9.17
N ARG A 465 -0.92 -17.21 8.60
CA ARG A 465 -2.03 -17.40 7.65
C ARG A 465 -3.35 -16.94 8.25
N GLN A 466 -3.63 -17.31 9.49
CA GLN A 466 -4.87 -16.98 10.19
C GLN A 466 -5.06 -15.46 10.34
N ASN A 467 -4.02 -14.73 10.73
CA ASN A 467 -4.06 -13.28 10.81
C ASN A 467 -4.23 -12.64 9.43
N LEU A 468 -3.60 -13.20 8.40
CA LEU A 468 -3.67 -12.71 7.03
C LEU A 468 -5.06 -12.91 6.44
N ASP A 469 -5.68 -14.09 6.65
CA ASP A 469 -7.03 -14.40 6.18
C ASP A 469 -8.08 -13.48 6.82
N LEU A 470 -7.95 -13.22 8.13
CA LEU A 470 -8.79 -12.23 8.81
C LEU A 470 -8.61 -10.84 8.19
N ALA A 471 -7.37 -10.43 7.95
CA ALA A 471 -7.08 -9.13 7.36
C ALA A 471 -7.67 -8.98 5.94
N PHE A 472 -7.62 -10.03 5.11
CA PHE A 472 -8.28 -10.04 3.81
C PHE A 472 -9.81 -10.00 3.92
N GLY A 473 -10.40 -10.66 4.92
CA GLY A 473 -11.82 -10.54 5.22
C GLY A 473 -12.27 -9.11 5.49
N ILE A 474 -11.40 -8.28 6.06
CA ILE A 474 -11.66 -6.84 6.26
C ILE A 474 -11.69 -6.08 4.92
N LEU A 475 -10.84 -6.44 3.96
CA LEU A 475 -10.78 -5.77 2.65
C LEU A 475 -11.98 -6.12 1.76
N ASP A 476 -12.52 -7.32 1.86
CA ASP A 476 -13.68 -7.75 1.09
C ASP A 476 -14.99 -7.09 1.59
N PRO A 477 -15.90 -6.59 0.73
CA PRO A 477 -15.90 -6.60 -0.75
C PRO A 477 -15.32 -5.33 -1.41
N GLY A 478 -14.15 -4.86 -1.01
CA GLY A 478 -13.55 -3.66 -1.58
C GLY A 478 -13.00 -3.89 -3.01
N ALA A 479 -13.18 -2.92 -3.90
CA ALA A 479 -12.55 -2.90 -5.21
C ALA A 479 -11.27 -2.05 -5.15
N TYR A 480 -10.11 -2.69 -5.22
CA TYR A 480 -8.81 -2.04 -5.18
C TYR A 480 -8.18 -1.99 -6.57
N GLU A 481 -7.42 -0.96 -6.84
CA GLU A 481 -6.64 -0.83 -8.06
C GLU A 481 -5.21 -0.43 -7.74
N ASP A 482 -4.28 -1.00 -8.51
CA ASP A 482 -2.86 -0.70 -8.40
C ASP A 482 -2.51 0.68 -8.99
N MET A 483 -1.24 1.08 -8.87
CA MET A 483 -0.75 2.36 -9.40
C MET A 483 -0.62 2.39 -10.94
N GLU A 484 -0.97 1.32 -11.65
CA GLU A 484 -1.15 1.29 -13.11
C GLU A 484 -2.64 1.35 -13.52
N GLY A 485 -3.58 1.36 -12.55
CA GLY A 485 -5.01 1.40 -12.76
C GLY A 485 -5.63 0.05 -13.10
N ARG A 486 -4.95 -1.06 -12.75
CA ARG A 486 -5.47 -2.43 -12.89
C ARG A 486 -6.16 -2.85 -11.61
N ALA A 487 -7.18 -3.69 -11.72
CA ALA A 487 -7.81 -4.29 -10.56
C ALA A 487 -6.79 -5.12 -9.74
N GLU A 488 -6.79 -4.93 -8.42
CA GLU A 488 -5.96 -5.68 -7.49
C GLU A 488 -6.82 -6.78 -6.88
N GLU A 489 -6.84 -7.94 -7.54
CA GLU A 489 -7.66 -9.10 -7.14
C GLU A 489 -6.84 -10.17 -6.41
N HIS A 490 -5.54 -9.93 -6.23
CA HIS A 490 -4.61 -10.95 -5.79
C HIS A 490 -4.56 -11.04 -4.28
N ARG A 491 -4.51 -12.28 -3.79
CA ARG A 491 -4.24 -12.63 -2.40
C ARG A 491 -2.76 -13.00 -2.24
N TYR A 492 -2.29 -12.89 -1.02
CA TYR A 492 -0.93 -13.22 -0.63
C TYR A 492 -0.97 -14.44 0.28
N VAL A 493 0.01 -15.31 0.14
CA VAL A 493 0.07 -16.59 0.85
C VAL A 493 1.11 -16.50 1.95
N SER A 494 0.75 -16.95 3.17
CA SER A 494 1.71 -17.06 4.28
C SER A 494 2.03 -18.54 4.56
N PRO A 495 3.31 -18.92 4.57
CA PRO A 495 3.75 -20.24 5.01
C PRO A 495 3.72 -20.40 6.54
N ARG A 496 3.53 -19.30 7.28
CA ARG A 496 3.49 -19.32 8.74
C ARG A 496 2.08 -19.64 9.24
N SER A 497 1.96 -20.58 10.17
CA SER A 497 0.73 -20.86 10.89
C SER A 497 0.81 -20.34 12.32
N GLY A 498 -0.33 -19.96 12.89
CA GLY A 498 -0.43 -19.44 14.24
C GLY A 498 -1.83 -19.66 14.83
N PRO A 499 -2.12 -19.14 16.02
CA PRO A 499 -3.43 -19.21 16.61
C PRO A 499 -4.48 -18.43 15.78
N GLU A 500 -5.73 -18.85 15.89
CA GLU A 500 -6.86 -18.09 15.35
C GLU A 500 -6.94 -16.72 16.02
N PRO A 501 -7.21 -15.64 15.27
CA PRO A 501 -7.43 -14.32 15.84
C PRO A 501 -8.59 -14.31 16.84
N LEU A 502 -8.41 -13.60 17.96
CA LEU A 502 -9.43 -13.48 18.99
C LEU A 502 -10.40 -12.33 18.68
N LEU A 503 -11.70 -12.62 18.78
CA LEU A 503 -12.77 -11.63 18.66
C LEU A 503 -13.44 -11.46 20.03
N ILE A 504 -13.32 -10.30 20.65
CA ILE A 504 -13.73 -10.00 22.02
C ILE A 504 -14.89 -9.01 21.98
N HIS A 505 -16.08 -9.48 22.45
CA HIS A 505 -17.25 -8.62 22.61
C HIS A 505 -17.44 -8.25 24.07
N ALA A 506 -17.44 -6.96 24.38
CA ALA A 506 -17.71 -6.41 25.70
C ALA A 506 -19.10 -5.76 25.77
N SER A 507 -19.71 -5.77 26.96
CA SER A 507 -21.00 -5.12 27.20
C SER A 507 -20.94 -3.60 27.04
N ASP A 508 -19.82 -3.03 27.47
CA ASP A 508 -19.55 -1.61 27.47
C ASP A 508 -18.04 -1.35 27.42
N ARG A 509 -17.66 -0.07 27.36
CA ARG A 509 -16.26 0.34 27.25
C ARG A 509 -15.41 -0.01 28.47
N ASP A 510 -15.97 0.06 29.67
CA ASP A 510 -15.24 -0.27 30.91
C ASP A 510 -14.94 -1.77 30.95
N GLN A 511 -15.88 -2.60 30.52
CA GLN A 511 -15.66 -4.02 30.37
C GLN A 511 -14.64 -4.31 29.28
N GLU A 512 -14.70 -3.59 28.15
CA GLU A 512 -13.72 -3.75 27.05
C GLU A 512 -12.28 -3.44 27.51
N ILE A 513 -12.10 -2.39 28.31
CA ILE A 513 -10.79 -2.05 28.92
C ILE A 513 -10.34 -3.16 29.88
N LYS A 514 -11.26 -3.78 30.66
CA LYS A 514 -10.92 -4.91 31.54
C LYS A 514 -10.48 -6.14 30.76
N GLU A 515 -11.18 -6.48 29.69
CA GLU A 515 -10.80 -7.60 28.83
C GLU A 515 -9.45 -7.33 28.13
N ALA A 516 -9.22 -6.08 27.71
CA ALA A 516 -7.92 -5.67 27.14
C ALA A 516 -6.79 -5.83 28.17
N GLY A 517 -7.03 -5.46 29.44
CA GLY A 517 -6.08 -5.67 30.52
C GLY A 517 -5.78 -7.13 30.77
N ALA A 518 -6.79 -7.96 30.91
CA ALA A 518 -6.63 -9.41 31.10
C ALA A 518 -5.87 -10.08 29.94
N LEU A 519 -6.11 -9.63 28.70
CA LEU A 519 -5.39 -10.13 27.54
C LEU A 519 -3.91 -9.70 27.55
N LEU A 520 -3.63 -8.46 27.93
CA LEU A 520 -2.26 -7.96 28.03
C LEU A 520 -1.48 -8.69 29.12
N ASP A 521 -2.06 -8.95 30.28
CA ASP A 521 -1.44 -9.72 31.35
C ASP A 521 -1.12 -11.14 30.90
N LEU A 522 -2.06 -11.82 30.22
CA LEU A 522 -1.84 -13.13 29.65
C LEU A 522 -0.66 -13.12 28.65
N TRP A 523 -0.64 -12.15 27.76
CA TRP A 523 0.44 -12.02 26.75
C TRP A 523 1.80 -11.71 27.37
N LEU A 524 1.83 -10.91 28.43
CA LEU A 524 3.06 -10.61 29.17
C LEU A 524 3.56 -11.82 29.96
N GLU A 525 2.66 -12.69 30.46
CA GLU A 525 3.01 -13.94 31.12
C GLU A 525 3.58 -14.95 30.13
N GLU A 526 2.92 -15.16 28.99
CA GLU A 526 3.44 -16.03 27.90
C GLU A 526 4.84 -15.58 27.44
N ASP A 527 5.07 -14.27 27.37
CA ASP A 527 6.35 -13.74 26.90
C ASP A 527 7.46 -13.84 27.95
N ARG A 528 7.15 -13.82 29.26
CA ARG A 528 8.13 -14.09 30.33
C ARG A 528 8.67 -15.51 30.26
N ASP A 529 7.82 -16.47 29.89
CA ASP A 529 8.20 -17.88 29.80
C ASP A 529 9.01 -18.18 28.52
N ALA A 530 8.88 -17.32 27.49
CA ALA A 530 9.56 -17.47 26.20
C ALA A 530 11.00 -16.88 26.14
N GLY A 531 11.50 -16.28 27.23
CA GLY A 531 12.85 -15.69 27.31
C GLY A 531 13.02 -14.37 26.56
N GLU A 532 14.20 -14.12 25.95
CA GLU A 532 14.57 -12.81 25.35
C GLU A 532 13.68 -12.36 24.18
N GLU A 533 12.93 -13.26 23.54
CA GLU A 533 12.00 -12.88 22.45
C GLU A 533 10.76 -12.13 22.94
N GLY A 534 10.46 -12.19 24.23
CA GLY A 534 9.27 -11.63 24.87
C GLY A 534 9.36 -10.17 25.29
N ALA A 535 10.03 -9.29 24.53
CA ALA A 535 10.14 -7.89 24.90
C ALA A 535 8.75 -7.21 24.93
N PRO A 536 8.32 -6.61 26.06
CA PRO A 536 6.98 -6.04 26.22
C PRO A 536 6.60 -5.00 25.15
N GLU A 537 7.57 -4.25 24.62
CA GLU A 537 7.37 -3.28 23.55
C GLU A 537 6.96 -3.90 22.20
N THR A 538 7.00 -5.23 22.06
CA THR A 538 6.50 -5.95 20.90
C THR A 538 5.00 -6.26 20.96
N ILE A 539 4.33 -5.86 22.05
CA ILE A 539 2.88 -5.92 22.25
C ILE A 539 2.29 -4.53 22.01
N ALA A 540 1.27 -4.43 21.17
CA ALA A 540 0.63 -3.17 20.86
C ALA A 540 -0.89 -3.20 21.01
N VAL A 541 -1.46 -2.13 21.58
CA VAL A 541 -2.88 -1.81 21.52
C VAL A 541 -3.08 -0.68 20.51
N LEU A 542 -3.81 -0.96 19.44
CA LEU A 542 -4.04 -0.02 18.34
C LEU A 542 -5.48 0.52 18.43
N VAL A 543 -5.59 1.83 18.47
CA VAL A 543 -6.86 2.56 18.62
C VAL A 543 -7.11 3.47 17.42
N ARG A 544 -8.36 3.91 17.23
CA ARG A 544 -8.72 4.77 16.09
C ARG A 544 -8.20 6.19 16.20
N ASP A 545 -8.20 6.78 17.40
CA ASP A 545 -7.78 8.17 17.62
C ASP A 545 -7.07 8.39 18.97
N ARG A 546 -6.59 9.61 19.20
CA ARG A 546 -5.84 9.98 20.40
C ARG A 546 -6.69 9.99 21.67
N TYR A 547 -7.98 10.31 21.56
CA TYR A 547 -8.87 10.31 22.73
C TYR A 547 -9.08 8.90 23.25
N GLN A 548 -9.26 7.95 22.34
CA GLN A 548 -9.30 6.52 22.70
C GLN A 548 -7.98 6.07 23.31
N ARG A 549 -6.83 6.46 22.73
CA ARG A 549 -5.51 6.12 23.28
C ARG A 549 -5.38 6.56 24.74
N ASP A 550 -5.70 7.82 25.02
CA ASP A 550 -5.54 8.39 26.35
C ASP A 550 -6.51 7.73 27.36
N ALA A 551 -7.72 7.39 26.92
CA ALA A 551 -8.69 6.65 27.73
C ALA A 551 -8.23 5.22 28.04
N VAL A 552 -7.71 4.48 27.06
CA VAL A 552 -7.15 3.13 27.23
C VAL A 552 -5.95 3.14 28.17
N VAL A 553 -5.02 4.08 27.99
CA VAL A 553 -3.85 4.23 28.88
C VAL A 553 -4.29 4.44 30.32
N THR A 554 -5.27 5.34 30.54
CA THR A 554 -5.80 5.63 31.87
C THR A 554 -6.49 4.40 32.49
N GLY A 555 -7.34 3.70 31.72
CA GLY A 555 -8.07 2.54 32.21
C GLY A 555 -7.18 1.33 32.51
N LEU A 556 -6.14 1.09 31.71
CA LEU A 556 -5.16 0.04 31.97
C LEU A 556 -4.30 0.36 33.21
N ALA A 557 -3.91 1.63 33.40
CA ALA A 557 -3.17 2.05 34.59
C ALA A 557 -4.00 1.84 35.87
N GLN A 558 -5.34 2.00 35.84
CA GLN A 558 -6.22 1.71 36.96
C GLN A 558 -6.28 0.21 37.33
N GLN A 559 -5.91 -0.65 36.38
CA GLN A 559 -5.78 -2.10 36.60
C GLN A 559 -4.34 -2.51 37.00
N GLY A 560 -3.43 -1.57 37.13
CA GLY A 560 -2.03 -1.82 37.47
C GLY A 560 -1.15 -2.20 36.26
N ILE A 561 -1.69 -2.09 35.02
CA ILE A 561 -0.95 -2.44 33.81
C ILE A 561 -0.32 -1.17 33.24
N GLU A 562 1.01 -1.14 33.26
CA GLU A 562 1.77 -0.02 32.75
C GLU A 562 2.00 -0.14 31.23
N VAL A 563 1.42 0.77 30.48
CA VAL A 563 1.59 0.86 29.03
C VAL A 563 2.17 2.21 28.62
N ARG A 564 2.79 2.27 27.43
CA ARG A 564 3.38 3.50 26.89
C ARG A 564 2.50 4.08 25.79
N PRO A 565 1.96 5.29 25.96
CA PRO A 565 1.34 6.01 24.83
C PRO A 565 2.43 6.47 23.85
N VAL A 566 2.20 6.23 22.54
CA VAL A 566 3.12 6.64 21.47
C VAL A 566 2.39 7.57 20.51
N ASP A 567 2.92 8.77 20.29
CA ASP A 567 2.43 9.73 19.31
C ASP A 567 3.45 9.96 18.18
N ARG A 568 4.45 10.82 18.40
CA ARG A 568 5.49 11.15 17.40
C ARG A 568 6.84 10.55 17.74
N GLU A 569 6.97 9.99 18.92
CA GLU A 569 8.19 9.46 19.49
C GLU A 569 8.49 8.04 18.99
N ALA A 570 9.71 7.58 19.18
CA ALA A 570 10.05 6.18 18.98
C ALA A 570 9.30 5.27 19.97
N VAL A 571 9.06 4.02 19.56
CA VAL A 571 8.28 3.05 20.35
C VAL A 571 8.82 2.88 21.79
N GLY A 572 10.13 3.01 22.03
CA GLY A 572 10.75 2.82 23.35
C GLY A 572 10.83 1.34 23.76
N ARG A 573 11.27 1.05 25.00
CA ARG A 573 11.48 -0.32 25.49
C ARG A 573 10.79 -0.57 26.83
N GLY A 574 10.56 -1.84 27.15
CA GLY A 574 10.18 -2.34 28.47
C GLY A 574 8.70 -2.25 28.84
N ARG A 575 7.81 -1.79 27.95
CA ARG A 575 6.35 -1.73 28.19
C ARG A 575 5.58 -1.94 26.90
N PRO A 576 4.38 -2.58 26.95
CA PRO A 576 3.45 -2.58 25.83
C PRO A 576 3.11 -1.17 25.39
N VAL A 577 2.81 -0.98 24.09
CA VAL A 577 2.56 0.33 23.52
C VAL A 577 1.09 0.53 23.17
N VAL A 578 0.60 1.76 23.34
CA VAL A 578 -0.74 2.18 22.90
C VAL A 578 -0.59 3.31 21.88
N MET A 579 -1.09 3.11 20.67
CA MET A 579 -0.99 4.11 19.60
C MET A 579 -2.19 4.06 18.66
N THR A 580 -2.29 5.09 17.80
CA THR A 580 -3.33 5.08 16.78
C THR A 580 -2.97 4.12 15.63
N MET A 581 -3.99 3.52 14.99
CA MET A 581 -3.83 2.64 13.83
C MET A 581 -3.03 3.32 12.70
N HIS A 582 -3.22 4.63 12.49
CA HIS A 582 -2.43 5.40 11.52
C HIS A 582 -0.95 5.44 11.88
N ARG A 583 -0.63 5.55 13.17
CA ARG A 583 0.75 5.60 13.65
C ARG A 583 1.46 4.25 13.54
N ALA A 584 0.71 3.17 13.60
CA ALA A 584 1.24 1.81 13.49
C ALA A 584 1.71 1.45 12.07
N LYS A 585 1.35 2.25 11.05
CA LYS A 585 1.82 2.00 9.68
C LYS A 585 3.34 2.00 9.61
N GLY A 586 3.91 0.94 9.00
CA GLY A 586 5.35 0.70 8.90
C GLY A 586 5.99 0.08 10.14
N LEU A 587 5.27 -0.01 11.27
CA LEU A 587 5.73 -0.72 12.47
C LEU A 587 5.27 -2.18 12.45
N GLU A 588 5.88 -2.99 13.31
CA GLU A 588 5.60 -4.42 13.45
C GLU A 588 5.61 -4.80 14.92
N PHE A 589 4.67 -5.67 15.29
CA PHE A 589 4.53 -6.16 16.66
C PHE A 589 4.31 -7.68 16.65
N ARG A 590 4.73 -8.36 17.69
CA ARG A 590 4.43 -9.78 17.85
C ARG A 590 2.94 -9.99 18.10
N LYS A 591 2.36 -9.22 19.01
CA LYS A 591 0.98 -9.34 19.43
C LYS A 591 0.28 -7.99 19.30
N VAL A 592 -0.92 -7.97 18.73
CA VAL A 592 -1.70 -6.75 18.50
C VAL A 592 -3.14 -6.93 18.96
N LEU A 593 -3.61 -5.97 19.75
CA LEU A 593 -5.03 -5.78 20.04
C LEU A 593 -5.55 -4.56 19.27
N LEU A 594 -6.53 -4.75 18.40
CA LEU A 594 -7.31 -3.67 17.79
C LEU A 594 -8.48 -3.36 18.74
N PHE A 595 -8.43 -2.21 19.40
CA PHE A 595 -9.38 -1.82 20.43
C PHE A 595 -10.48 -0.91 19.89
N ASP A 596 -11.72 -1.13 20.34
CA ASP A 596 -12.93 -0.38 19.97
C ASP A 596 -13.22 -0.39 18.47
N VAL A 597 -13.22 -1.58 17.85
CA VAL A 597 -13.63 -1.76 16.46
C VAL A 597 -15.17 -1.87 16.39
N SER A 598 -15.85 -0.85 16.89
CA SER A 598 -17.30 -0.73 16.96
C SER A 598 -17.87 0.07 15.78
N GLU A 599 -19.18 -0.07 15.51
CA GLU A 599 -19.91 0.75 14.53
C GLU A 599 -19.75 2.25 14.80
N ASP A 600 -19.59 2.63 16.06
CA ASP A 600 -19.44 4.00 16.51
C ASP A 600 -18.05 4.57 16.29
N SER A 601 -17.04 3.76 16.20
CA SER A 601 -15.63 4.16 16.03
C SER A 601 -15.13 4.01 14.60
N ILE A 602 -15.46 2.92 13.92
CA ILE A 602 -14.96 2.56 12.59
C ILE A 602 -16.13 2.00 11.77
N PRO A 603 -16.40 2.54 10.56
CA PRO A 603 -15.71 3.62 9.85
C PRO A 603 -16.16 5.02 10.31
N ARG A 604 -15.22 5.91 10.56
CA ARG A 604 -15.52 7.28 11.01
C ARG A 604 -16.07 8.16 9.88
N SER A 605 -15.57 7.96 8.67
CA SER A 605 -15.89 8.76 7.49
C SER A 605 -17.35 8.64 7.01
N LEU A 606 -18.05 7.55 7.32
CA LEU A 606 -19.45 7.34 6.91
C LEU A 606 -20.45 8.25 7.64
N ARG A 607 -20.05 8.88 8.74
CA ARG A 607 -20.90 9.77 9.55
C ARG A 607 -21.00 11.18 8.98
N ASP A 608 -20.05 11.58 8.12
CA ASP A 608 -20.07 12.91 7.52
C ASP A 608 -20.97 12.94 6.27
N GLN A 609 -22.14 13.54 6.38
CA GLN A 609 -23.14 13.67 5.30
C GLN A 609 -22.67 14.54 4.13
N ARG A 610 -21.50 15.20 4.24
CA ARG A 610 -20.98 16.15 3.25
C ARG A 610 -20.22 15.49 2.08
N TYR A 611 -20.04 14.17 2.09
CA TYR A 611 -19.37 13.45 1.00
C TYR A 611 -20.33 13.15 -0.15
N SER A 612 -19.82 13.28 -1.38
CA SER A 612 -20.49 12.68 -2.55
C SER A 612 -20.45 11.15 -2.43
N GLU A 613 -21.31 10.44 -3.17
CA GLU A 613 -21.34 8.97 -3.16
C GLU A 613 -19.97 8.36 -3.52
N ALA A 614 -19.29 8.92 -4.52
CA ALA A 614 -17.95 8.47 -4.92
C ALA A 614 -16.87 8.77 -3.85
N ASP A 615 -16.95 9.96 -3.21
CA ASP A 615 -16.02 10.31 -2.12
C ASP A 615 -16.28 9.42 -0.89
N ARG A 616 -17.54 9.05 -0.64
CA ARG A 616 -17.92 8.14 0.45
C ARG A 616 -17.38 6.73 0.21
N THR A 617 -17.48 6.23 -1.03
CA THR A 617 -16.91 4.93 -1.40
C THR A 617 -15.39 4.91 -1.22
N ASP A 618 -14.68 5.93 -1.72
CA ASP A 618 -13.21 6.03 -1.53
C ASP A 618 -12.82 6.18 -0.05
N ALA A 619 -13.61 6.93 0.73
CA ALA A 619 -13.42 7.06 2.17
C ALA A 619 -13.62 5.72 2.90
N LEU A 620 -14.63 4.92 2.51
CA LEU A 620 -14.86 3.59 3.06
C LEU A 620 -13.71 2.63 2.74
N LEU A 621 -13.20 2.65 1.50
CA LEU A 621 -12.03 1.86 1.12
C LEU A 621 -10.79 2.23 1.97
N ARG A 622 -10.59 3.52 2.28
CA ARG A 622 -9.51 3.96 3.16
C ARG A 622 -9.68 3.49 4.61
N GLU A 623 -10.89 3.47 5.14
CA GLU A 623 -11.17 2.93 6.48
C GLU A 623 -10.93 1.41 6.52
N ARG A 624 -11.32 0.66 5.47
CA ARG A 624 -10.98 -0.77 5.32
C ARG A 624 -9.47 -0.97 5.25
N SER A 625 -8.78 -0.20 4.42
CA SER A 625 -7.31 -0.22 4.32
C SER A 625 -6.64 0.10 5.67
N LEU A 626 -7.17 1.04 6.45
CA LEU A 626 -6.63 1.37 7.77
C LEU A 626 -6.75 0.19 8.74
N LEU A 627 -7.90 -0.46 8.77
CA LEU A 627 -8.14 -1.62 9.63
C LEU A 627 -7.29 -2.82 9.17
N TYR A 628 -7.17 -3.05 7.84
CA TYR A 628 -6.25 -4.03 7.26
C TYR A 628 -4.80 -3.77 7.65
N VAL A 629 -4.33 -2.52 7.50
CA VAL A 629 -2.98 -2.12 7.93
C VAL A 629 -2.77 -2.45 9.39
N ALA A 630 -3.72 -2.10 10.26
CA ALA A 630 -3.62 -2.35 11.69
C ALA A 630 -3.59 -3.86 12.02
N ALA A 631 -4.45 -4.67 11.39
CA ALA A 631 -4.48 -6.12 11.57
C ALA A 631 -3.18 -6.79 11.11
N THR A 632 -2.62 -6.36 9.98
CA THR A 632 -1.35 -6.89 9.43
C THR A 632 -0.10 -6.43 10.19
N ARG A 633 -0.24 -5.62 11.24
CA ARG A 633 0.87 -5.32 12.16
C ARG A 633 1.18 -6.48 13.10
N ALA A 634 0.23 -7.38 13.30
CA ALA A 634 0.41 -8.58 14.12
C ALA A 634 1.24 -9.63 13.38
N ARG A 635 2.41 -9.97 13.94
CA ARG A 635 3.25 -11.06 13.45
C ARG A 635 2.67 -12.42 13.87
N ASP A 636 2.41 -12.60 15.16
CA ASP A 636 2.11 -13.88 15.76
C ASP A 636 0.65 -13.98 16.24
N GLN A 637 0.15 -13.02 17.03
CA GLN A 637 -1.21 -13.05 17.60
C GLN A 637 -1.96 -11.75 17.32
N LEU A 638 -3.22 -11.87 16.93
CA LEU A 638 -4.13 -10.76 16.68
C LEU A 638 -5.39 -10.92 17.53
N ALA A 639 -5.81 -9.84 18.18
CA ALA A 639 -7.10 -9.73 18.84
C ALA A 639 -7.84 -8.48 18.35
N ILE A 640 -9.16 -8.55 18.28
CA ILE A 640 -10.04 -7.43 17.95
C ILE A 640 -11.12 -7.34 19.03
N SER A 641 -11.25 -6.18 19.68
CA SER A 641 -12.30 -5.94 20.66
C SER A 641 -13.28 -4.86 20.21
N TRP A 642 -14.50 -4.95 20.70
CA TRP A 642 -15.52 -3.93 20.55
C TRP A 642 -16.52 -3.97 21.68
N SER A 643 -17.13 -2.83 21.99
CA SER A 643 -18.31 -2.71 22.84
C SER A 643 -19.52 -2.25 22.02
N GLY A 644 -20.72 -2.66 22.41
CA GLY A 644 -21.93 -2.37 21.66
C GLY A 644 -22.03 -3.12 20.33
N ARG A 645 -22.35 -2.41 19.23
CA ARG A 645 -22.43 -3.01 17.90
C ARG A 645 -21.07 -3.09 17.24
N LYS A 646 -20.76 -4.27 16.72
CA LYS A 646 -19.56 -4.55 15.92
C LYS A 646 -19.49 -3.65 14.68
N SER A 647 -18.29 -3.22 14.30
CA SER A 647 -18.08 -2.50 13.05
C SER A 647 -18.63 -3.25 11.84
N PRO A 648 -19.32 -2.57 10.89
CA PRO A 648 -19.75 -3.19 9.64
C PRO A 648 -18.57 -3.67 8.77
N LEU A 649 -17.34 -3.20 9.03
CA LEU A 649 -16.16 -3.68 8.33
C LEU A 649 -15.71 -5.07 8.78
N LEU A 650 -16.25 -5.57 9.88
CA LEU A 650 -16.01 -6.93 10.37
C LEU A 650 -17.12 -7.92 9.95
N GLU A 651 -18.07 -7.52 9.12
CA GLU A 651 -19.04 -8.43 8.54
C GLU A 651 -18.31 -9.42 7.64
N GLY A 652 -18.45 -10.71 7.89
CA GLY A 652 -17.76 -11.78 7.15
C GLY A 652 -16.36 -12.14 7.69
N VAL A 653 -15.83 -11.38 8.65
CA VAL A 653 -14.58 -11.75 9.31
C VAL A 653 -14.79 -12.91 10.26
N ILE A 654 -13.93 -13.92 10.16
CA ILE A 654 -13.96 -15.14 10.96
C ILE A 654 -12.81 -15.13 11.97
N GLY A 655 -13.08 -15.53 13.20
CA GLY A 655 -12.09 -15.66 14.26
C GLY A 655 -12.70 -16.43 15.46
N ALA A 656 -11.86 -16.79 16.41
CA ALA A 656 -12.31 -17.41 17.66
C ALA A 656 -13.02 -16.34 18.53
N VAL A 657 -14.32 -16.54 18.81
CA VAL A 657 -15.10 -15.61 19.66
C VAL A 657 -14.87 -15.98 21.13
N ARG A 658 -14.50 -14.99 21.95
CA ARG A 658 -14.34 -15.09 23.40
C ARG A 658 -15.44 -14.31 24.13
#